data_e88eef02102a40d42fa21a4e7c5219eb
#
_entry.id   e88eef02102a40d42fa21a4e7c5219eb
#
_cell.length_a   1.000
_cell.length_b   1.000
_cell.length_c   1.000
_cell.angle_alpha   90.00
_cell.angle_beta   90.00
_cell.angle_gamma   90.00
#
_symmetry.space_group_name_H-M   'P 1'
#
loop_
_entity.id
_entity.type
_entity.pdbx_description
1 polymer ?
#
loop_
_entity_poly.entity_id
_entity_poly.type
_entity_poly.pdbx_seq_one_letter_code
_entity_poly.pdbx_strand_id
1 'polypeptide(L)'
;MTSKQIALILLCFLAINAESHDHQLQQQSAERGSENIISHSCIHDQIIEERKRPGRQVYSVTPQIYGQSGISKPLHRKGRALLGISESSLQQKDVKQPIRIFLNYDAVGHSPDRDCRKVGDIVKLGEPPVASRPGTPCNPHGDPPLYGDCWYNCTVDDISGKDKKHRLRKALGQTGDWFRRALAVEPVKGNLRLSGYSACGQDGGVQLPRGYVEEGVADADLVLLVTTRPTTGNTLAWAVACERDQWGRAVAGHVNVAPRHLTAEAETLLSATLIHEVMHVLGFDPHAFSHFRDDRKRRRSQVTEQLMDEKLGRMVTRVVLPRVVMHSRNHYGAFSENLTGLELEDGGGRGTSGSHWEKRLLMNEIMTGSVDTRSVVSKMTLALLEDSGWYQANYSMADHLDWGRNQGTDFVTSPCNLWKGAYHCNATQLSGCTYNREAEGYCPIVSYTGDLPQWARYFPQANKGGQSSLADYCTYFVAYSDGSCTDTNSARAPDRMLGEVRGSSSRCMASSLVRTGFVRGSMTQGNGCYQHRCVNNSLEVAVDGIWKVCPEAGGPVQFPGFNGELICPAYQELCSTGSVSVPGQCPSSCNFNGDCIDGRCHCFIGFHGHDCSKRFCPGNCNGQGKCLSNGICQCENGYTGIDCSTGNVIFLGEA
;
A
#
# COMPACT_ATOMS: atom_id res chain seq x y z
N MET A 1 -44.91 42.56 -28.95
CA MET A 1 -43.59 42.21 -28.39
C MET A 1 -42.53 42.85 -29.29
N THR A 2 -41.64 43.64 -28.74
CA THR A 2 -40.57 44.30 -29.48
C THR A 2 -39.43 43.30 -29.77
N SER A 3 -38.67 43.52 -30.83
CA SER A 3 -37.54 42.67 -31.25
C SER A 3 -36.51 42.45 -30.13
N LYS A 4 -36.39 43.40 -29.18
CA LYS A 4 -35.57 43.27 -27.96
C LYS A 4 -36.11 42.26 -26.96
N GLN A 5 -37.45 42.08 -26.85
CA GLN A 5 -38.05 41.09 -25.97
C GLN A 5 -37.91 39.66 -26.50
N ILE A 6 -37.91 39.51 -27.84
CA ILE A 6 -37.69 38.22 -28.49
C ILE A 6 -36.19 37.81 -28.35
N ALA A 7 -35.26 38.77 -28.50
CA ALA A 7 -33.82 38.49 -28.29
C ALA A 7 -33.49 38.13 -26.86
N LEU A 8 -34.16 38.72 -25.84
CA LEU A 8 -33.96 38.38 -24.44
C LEU A 8 -34.49 37.00 -24.09
N ILE A 9 -35.64 36.61 -24.66
CA ILE A 9 -36.23 35.29 -24.50
C ILE A 9 -35.38 34.22 -25.16
N LEU A 10 -34.81 34.49 -26.36
CA LEU A 10 -33.88 33.56 -27.01
C LEU A 10 -32.57 33.41 -26.23
N LEU A 11 -32.03 34.49 -25.65
CA LEU A 11 -30.85 34.43 -24.80
C LEU A 11 -31.11 33.64 -23.47
N CYS A 12 -32.28 33.81 -22.86
CA CYS A 12 -32.70 33.01 -21.72
C CYS A 12 -32.87 31.52 -22.08
N PHE A 13 -33.46 31.20 -23.25
CA PHE A 13 -33.56 29.80 -23.69
C PHE A 13 -32.19 29.19 -24.05
N LEU A 14 -31.26 29.94 -24.57
CA LEU A 14 -29.87 29.50 -24.83
C LEU A 14 -29.12 29.30 -23.51
N ALA A 15 -29.29 30.15 -22.50
CA ALA A 15 -28.69 30.00 -21.19
C ALA A 15 -29.26 28.79 -20.43
N ILE A 16 -30.57 28.58 -20.46
CA ILE A 16 -31.22 27.43 -19.82
C ILE A 16 -30.82 26.11 -20.51
N ASN A 17 -30.65 26.10 -21.84
CA ASN A 17 -30.16 24.92 -22.56
C ASN A 17 -28.67 24.68 -22.32
N ALA A 18 -27.85 25.71 -22.10
CA ALA A 18 -26.44 25.54 -21.73
C ALA A 18 -26.30 24.96 -20.31
N GLU A 19 -27.08 25.45 -19.32
CA GLU A 19 -27.09 24.90 -17.97
C GLU A 19 -27.64 23.45 -17.94
N SER A 20 -28.67 23.13 -18.74
CA SER A 20 -29.20 21.75 -18.82
C SER A 20 -28.22 20.82 -19.54
N HIS A 21 -27.45 21.30 -20.51
CA HIS A 21 -26.43 20.52 -21.20
C HIS A 21 -25.21 20.28 -20.32
N ASP A 22 -24.82 21.26 -19.50
CA ASP A 22 -23.77 21.09 -18.48
C ASP A 22 -24.19 20.11 -17.37
N HIS A 23 -25.46 20.17 -16.93
CA HIS A 23 -26.00 19.19 -15.98
C HIS A 23 -26.08 17.77 -16.55
N GLN A 24 -26.43 17.63 -17.84
CA GLN A 24 -26.41 16.33 -18.53
C GLN A 24 -24.98 15.81 -18.75
N LEU A 25 -24.02 16.69 -19.05
CA LEU A 25 -22.60 16.31 -19.15
C LEU A 25 -22.03 15.93 -17.79
N GLN A 26 -22.41 16.62 -16.71
CA GLN A 26 -22.03 16.26 -15.34
C GLN A 26 -22.66 14.94 -14.90
N GLN A 27 -23.94 14.68 -15.21
CA GLN A 27 -24.59 13.38 -14.98
C GLN A 27 -23.98 12.27 -15.84
N GLN A 28 -23.72 12.51 -17.12
CA GLN A 28 -23.07 11.52 -18.00
C GLN A 28 -21.61 11.26 -17.61
N SER A 29 -20.87 12.26 -17.10
CA SER A 29 -19.52 12.05 -16.59
C SER A 29 -19.53 11.30 -15.24
N ALA A 30 -20.51 11.57 -14.38
CA ALA A 30 -20.72 10.83 -13.14
C ALA A 30 -21.17 9.38 -13.43
N GLU A 31 -22.06 9.17 -14.40
CA GLU A 31 -22.50 7.84 -14.81
C GLU A 31 -21.39 7.02 -15.50
N ARG A 32 -20.50 7.66 -16.28
CA ARG A 32 -19.31 7.00 -16.84
C ARG A 32 -18.22 6.71 -15.80
N GLY A 33 -18.16 7.49 -14.71
CA GLY A 33 -17.23 7.28 -13.60
C GLY A 33 -17.67 6.27 -12.56
N SER A 34 -18.92 5.79 -12.63
CA SER A 34 -19.52 4.91 -11.62
C SER A 34 -19.44 3.41 -11.92
N GLU A 35 -18.47 2.92 -12.68
CA GLU A 35 -18.07 1.55 -12.42
C GLU A 35 -17.49 1.53 -11.02
N ASN A 36 -18.18 0.85 -10.10
CA ASN A 36 -17.76 0.62 -8.73
C ASN A 36 -16.35 0.03 -8.78
N ILE A 37 -15.34 0.87 -8.62
CA ILE A 37 -14.00 0.37 -8.31
C ILE A 37 -14.19 -0.35 -6.99
N ILE A 38 -14.25 -1.67 -7.05
CA ILE A 38 -14.30 -2.50 -5.85
C ILE A 38 -13.02 -2.16 -5.11
N SER A 39 -13.16 -1.54 -3.96
CA SER A 39 -12.07 -1.24 -3.04
C SER A 39 -12.35 -1.90 -1.70
N HIS A 40 -11.30 -2.31 -1.02
CA HIS A 40 -11.38 -2.77 0.35
C HIS A 40 -11.36 -1.58 1.30
N SER A 41 -12.24 -1.61 2.31
CA SER A 41 -12.22 -0.71 3.46
C SER A 41 -11.70 -1.45 4.68
N CYS A 42 -10.61 -0.96 5.26
CA CYS A 42 -10.00 -1.58 6.42
C CYS A 42 -10.82 -1.34 7.69
N ILE A 43 -10.94 -2.37 8.53
CA ILE A 43 -11.62 -2.32 9.83
C ILE A 43 -10.69 -2.77 10.98
N HIS A 44 -9.38 -2.82 10.76
CA HIS A 44 -8.38 -3.29 11.71
C HIS A 44 -8.55 -2.64 13.09
N ASP A 45 -8.61 -1.32 13.15
CA ASP A 45 -8.72 -0.59 14.42
C ASP A 45 -10.05 -0.81 15.12
N GLN A 46 -11.14 -1.04 14.37
CA GLN A 46 -12.43 -1.40 14.96
C GLN A 46 -12.30 -2.74 15.72
N ILE A 47 -11.67 -3.73 15.09
CA ILE A 47 -11.44 -5.03 15.73
C ILE A 47 -10.54 -4.89 16.97
N ILE A 48 -9.50 -4.04 16.90
CA ILE A 48 -8.63 -3.77 18.05
C ILE A 48 -9.39 -3.08 19.18
N GLU A 49 -10.19 -2.05 18.89
CA GLU A 49 -10.99 -1.35 19.91
C GLU A 49 -12.01 -2.25 20.57
N GLU A 50 -12.64 -3.14 19.82
CA GLU A 50 -13.53 -4.16 20.40
C GLU A 50 -12.79 -5.08 21.38
N ARG A 51 -11.52 -5.37 21.15
CA ARG A 51 -10.68 -6.18 22.03
C ARG A 51 -10.19 -5.45 23.29
N LYS A 52 -10.21 -4.13 23.33
CA LYS A 52 -9.80 -3.31 24.49
C LYS A 52 -10.83 -3.24 25.63
N ARG A 53 -11.96 -3.89 25.54
CA ARG A 53 -12.99 -3.84 26.59
C ARG A 53 -12.44 -4.32 27.94
N PRO A 54 -12.96 -3.80 29.08
CA PRO A 54 -12.48 -4.19 30.41
C PRO A 54 -12.43 -5.70 30.61
N GLY A 55 -11.30 -6.19 31.10
CA GLY A 55 -11.05 -7.62 31.32
C GLY A 55 -10.49 -8.39 30.13
N ARG A 56 -10.28 -7.75 28.97
CA ARG A 56 -9.67 -8.36 27.79
C ARG A 56 -8.24 -7.90 27.56
N GLN A 57 -7.41 -8.83 27.15
CA GLN A 57 -6.09 -8.51 26.62
C GLN A 57 -6.19 -8.35 25.10
N VAL A 58 -5.64 -7.25 24.58
CA VAL A 58 -5.55 -7.02 23.14
C VAL A 58 -4.64 -8.06 22.49
N TYR A 59 -3.57 -8.41 23.16
CA TYR A 59 -2.65 -9.51 22.79
C TYR A 59 -2.01 -10.11 24.04
N SER A 60 -1.56 -11.36 23.94
CA SER A 60 -0.75 -12.04 24.95
C SER A 60 0.75 -11.94 24.59
N VAL A 61 1.62 -12.11 25.60
CA VAL A 61 3.07 -12.12 25.41
C VAL A 61 3.61 -13.50 25.76
N THR A 62 4.21 -14.17 24.78
CA THR A 62 4.83 -15.49 24.95
C THR A 62 6.30 -15.42 24.58
N PRO A 63 7.23 -15.59 25.53
CA PRO A 63 8.66 -15.58 25.25
C PRO A 63 9.06 -16.67 24.27
N GLN A 64 9.81 -16.32 23.25
CA GLN A 64 10.38 -17.23 22.27
C GLN A 64 11.90 -17.34 22.44
N ILE A 65 12.46 -18.47 22.02
CA ILE A 65 13.91 -18.68 22.03
C ILE A 65 14.45 -18.30 20.64
N TYR A 66 15.41 -17.38 20.65
CA TYR A 66 16.13 -16.96 19.44
C TYR A 66 17.57 -17.45 19.45
N GLY A 67 18.29 -17.33 18.35
CA GLY A 67 19.68 -17.64 18.25
C GLY A 67 20.48 -16.88 19.32
N GLN A 68 21.01 -17.55 20.31
CA GLN A 68 21.87 -16.91 21.29
C GLN A 68 23.24 -16.65 20.68
N SER A 69 23.64 -15.38 20.61
CA SER A 69 25.01 -14.99 20.91
C SER A 69 25.23 -15.36 22.38
N GLY A 70 26.17 -16.27 22.67
CA GLY A 70 26.38 -16.80 23.99
C GLY A 70 26.51 -15.75 25.08
N ILE A 71 25.50 -15.63 25.91
CA ILE A 71 25.61 -15.05 27.24
C ILE A 71 25.55 -16.23 28.20
N SER A 72 26.73 -16.78 28.48
CA SER A 72 26.94 -17.61 29.65
C SER A 72 26.62 -16.77 30.87
N LYS A 73 25.73 -17.34 31.77
CA LYS A 73 25.43 -16.79 33.08
C LYS A 73 26.76 -16.45 33.80
N PRO A 74 26.87 -15.34 34.53
CA PRO A 74 28.04 -15.09 35.35
C PRO A 74 28.08 -16.09 36.48
N LEU A 75 28.97 -17.06 36.36
CA LEU A 75 29.41 -17.88 37.51
C LEU A 75 30.27 -16.95 38.39
N HIS A 76 29.75 -16.61 39.56
CA HIS A 76 30.58 -16.06 40.61
C HIS A 76 31.74 -17.04 40.91
N ARG A 77 32.94 -16.70 40.43
CA ARG A 77 34.17 -17.27 40.95
C ARG A 77 35.21 -16.15 41.10
N LYS A 78 35.54 -15.91 42.35
CA LYS A 78 36.73 -15.17 42.77
C LYS A 78 37.99 -15.94 42.32
N GLY A 79 38.96 -15.29 41.71
CA GLY A 79 40.29 -15.83 41.55
C GLY A 79 41.05 -15.35 40.31
N ARG A 80 41.94 -14.42 40.54
CA ARG A 80 43.23 -14.06 39.88
C ARG A 80 43.51 -14.39 38.41
N ALA A 81 44.00 -13.35 37.78
CA ALA A 81 44.57 -13.15 36.47
C ALA A 81 45.57 -14.19 35.97
N LEU A 82 45.63 -14.36 34.61
CA LEU A 82 46.84 -14.10 33.77
C LEU A 82 46.56 -14.47 32.31
N LEU A 83 46.78 -13.46 31.46
CA LEU A 83 47.39 -13.46 30.12
C LEU A 83 46.97 -14.53 29.08
N GLY A 84 46.47 -14.04 27.96
CA GLY A 84 46.44 -14.74 26.68
C GLY A 84 45.07 -14.71 26.01
N ILE A 85 44.61 -13.52 25.61
CA ILE A 85 43.41 -13.43 24.76
C ILE A 85 43.89 -13.37 23.33
N SER A 86 43.76 -14.48 22.60
CA SER A 86 43.74 -14.43 21.16
C SER A 86 42.43 -13.78 20.72
N GLU A 87 42.48 -12.63 20.07
CA GLU A 87 41.38 -11.98 19.38
C GLU A 87 40.91 -12.84 18.20
N SER A 88 40.00 -13.77 18.44
CA SER A 88 39.25 -14.46 17.38
C SER A 88 37.88 -14.93 17.84
N SER A 89 37.19 -14.14 18.66
CA SER A 89 35.73 -14.25 18.77
C SER A 89 35.10 -13.11 17.97
N LEU A 90 35.23 -13.17 16.65
CA LEU A 90 34.32 -12.45 15.74
C LEU A 90 32.90 -12.87 16.15
N GLN A 91 32.16 -11.93 16.73
CA GLN A 91 30.75 -12.08 17.03
C GLN A 91 30.06 -12.56 15.75
N GLN A 92 29.64 -13.80 15.75
CA GLN A 92 28.77 -14.35 14.71
C GLN A 92 27.45 -13.59 14.84
N LYS A 93 27.29 -12.54 14.03
CA LYS A 93 26.09 -11.72 14.01
C LYS A 93 24.94 -12.64 13.58
N ASP A 94 23.89 -12.73 14.40
CA ASP A 94 22.72 -13.56 14.09
C ASP A 94 22.21 -13.18 12.69
N VAL A 95 22.32 -14.10 11.76
CA VAL A 95 21.92 -13.87 10.35
C VAL A 95 20.40 -13.95 10.30
N LYS A 96 19.76 -12.84 9.99
CA LYS A 96 18.32 -12.82 9.74
C LYS A 96 17.99 -13.71 8.53
N GLN A 97 16.93 -14.48 8.62
CA GLN A 97 16.46 -15.40 7.59
C GLN A 97 15.06 -14.97 7.10
N PRO A 98 14.67 -15.34 5.87
CA PRO A 98 13.30 -15.11 5.38
C PRO A 98 12.27 -15.56 6.41
N ILE A 99 11.27 -14.73 6.69
CA ILE A 99 10.24 -15.03 7.69
C ILE A 99 9.46 -16.30 7.30
N ARG A 100 9.26 -17.20 8.27
CA ARG A 100 8.49 -18.43 8.11
C ARG A 100 7.10 -18.23 8.66
N ILE A 101 6.10 -18.18 7.77
CA ILE A 101 4.69 -17.96 8.12
C ILE A 101 3.95 -19.30 8.01
N PHE A 102 3.41 -19.76 9.12
CA PHE A 102 2.55 -20.94 9.17
C PHE A 102 1.08 -20.53 9.09
N LEU A 103 0.32 -21.10 8.14
CA LEU A 103 -1.09 -20.81 7.91
C LEU A 103 -1.95 -21.95 8.45
N ASN A 104 -2.72 -21.69 9.50
CA ASN A 104 -3.64 -22.65 10.09
C ASN A 104 -5.06 -22.41 9.57
N TYR A 105 -5.65 -23.42 8.95
CA TYR A 105 -7.01 -23.39 8.37
C TYR A 105 -8.03 -24.19 9.15
N ASP A 106 -7.69 -24.72 10.33
CA ASP A 106 -8.55 -25.63 11.10
C ASP A 106 -9.87 -24.98 11.53
N ALA A 107 -9.86 -23.65 11.69
CA ALA A 107 -11.06 -22.89 12.08
C ALA A 107 -12.01 -22.56 10.91
N VAL A 108 -11.61 -22.81 9.66
CA VAL A 108 -12.40 -22.45 8.48
C VAL A 108 -13.70 -23.25 8.40
N GLY A 109 -14.85 -22.59 8.65
CA GLY A 109 -16.18 -23.20 8.64
C GLY A 109 -16.52 -23.99 9.91
N HIS A 110 -15.77 -23.82 10.99
CA HIS A 110 -15.97 -24.59 12.22
C HIS A 110 -16.61 -23.81 13.39
N SER A 111 -16.82 -22.51 13.27
CA SER A 111 -17.48 -21.70 14.31
C SER A 111 -18.99 -21.58 14.04
N PRO A 112 -19.87 -22.30 14.78
CA PRO A 112 -21.32 -22.34 14.46
C PRO A 112 -22.00 -20.98 14.50
N ASP A 113 -21.54 -20.10 15.39
CA ASP A 113 -22.18 -18.80 15.64
C ASP A 113 -21.56 -17.67 14.78
N ARG A 114 -20.52 -17.98 14.00
CA ARG A 114 -19.73 -17.01 13.26
C ARG A 114 -19.58 -17.34 11.77
N ASP A 115 -19.58 -18.62 11.40
CA ASP A 115 -19.36 -19.08 10.04
C ASP A 115 -20.67 -19.47 9.37
N CYS A 116 -20.90 -19.01 8.17
CA CYS A 116 -22.01 -19.41 7.34
C CYS A 116 -21.79 -20.83 6.79
N ARG A 117 -22.61 -21.79 7.23
CA ARG A 117 -22.53 -23.20 6.80
C ARG A 117 -23.57 -23.55 5.75
N LYS A 118 -24.76 -22.93 5.86
CA LYS A 118 -25.86 -23.06 4.90
C LYS A 118 -26.57 -21.72 4.74
N VAL A 119 -27.24 -21.58 3.63
CA VAL A 119 -28.08 -20.40 3.35
C VAL A 119 -29.17 -20.28 4.42
N GLY A 120 -29.37 -19.08 4.92
CA GLY A 120 -30.33 -18.79 5.99
C GLY A 120 -29.80 -19.03 7.41
N ASP A 121 -28.56 -19.46 7.60
CA ASP A 121 -27.94 -19.42 8.92
C ASP A 121 -27.88 -17.97 9.40
N ILE A 122 -28.13 -17.76 10.69
CA ILE A 122 -27.99 -16.47 11.34
C ILE A 122 -26.70 -16.48 12.14
N VAL A 123 -25.74 -15.67 11.75
CA VAL A 123 -24.43 -15.58 12.38
C VAL A 123 -24.20 -14.19 12.94
N LYS A 124 -23.35 -14.11 13.94
CA LYS A 124 -22.98 -12.87 14.60
C LYS A 124 -21.78 -12.25 13.91
N LEU A 125 -21.89 -10.98 13.48
CA LEU A 125 -20.76 -10.18 13.06
C LEU A 125 -20.24 -9.36 14.23
N GLY A 126 -18.95 -9.02 14.18
CA GLY A 126 -18.28 -8.30 15.26
C GLY A 126 -17.72 -9.21 16.33
N GLU A 127 -16.86 -8.67 17.16
CA GLU A 127 -16.29 -9.34 18.32
C GLU A 127 -17.10 -9.00 19.58
N PRO A 128 -17.11 -9.92 20.50
CA PRO A 128 -18.25 -10.49 21.14
C PRO A 128 -18.65 -9.68 22.35
N PRO A 129 -19.17 -10.33 23.25
CA PRO A 129 -20.28 -11.22 23.45
C PRO A 129 -21.33 -10.42 24.11
N VAL A 130 -22.41 -10.24 23.65
CA VAL A 130 -23.39 -9.92 24.65
C VAL A 130 -24.76 -10.22 24.17
N ALA A 131 -25.48 -10.75 25.01
CA ALA A 131 -26.89 -10.99 24.95
C ALA A 131 -27.33 -12.08 23.97
N SER A 132 -27.84 -13.06 24.57
CA SER A 132 -28.63 -14.17 24.13
C SER A 132 -29.86 -13.83 23.27
N ARG A 133 -29.91 -12.67 22.66
CA ARG A 133 -31.02 -12.26 21.77
C ARG A 133 -30.47 -11.71 20.45
N PRO A 134 -31.08 -12.05 19.31
CA PRO A 134 -30.76 -11.41 18.05
C PRO A 134 -30.98 -9.91 18.21
N GLY A 135 -29.89 -9.17 18.16
CA GLY A 135 -29.92 -7.71 18.11
C GLY A 135 -30.41 -7.21 16.78
N THR A 136 -30.09 -5.97 16.46
CA THR A 136 -30.40 -5.34 15.18
C THR A 136 -29.77 -6.13 14.03
N PRO A 137 -30.49 -6.39 12.93
CA PRO A 137 -29.90 -6.98 11.73
C PRO A 137 -28.73 -6.14 11.23
N CYS A 138 -27.66 -6.79 10.77
CA CYS A 138 -26.56 -6.09 10.14
C CYS A 138 -27.04 -5.40 8.86
N ASN A 139 -26.60 -4.17 8.62
CA ASN A 139 -26.75 -3.54 7.33
C ASN A 139 -25.79 -4.20 6.33
N PRO A 140 -26.28 -4.92 5.31
CA PRO A 140 -25.40 -5.61 4.37
C PRO A 140 -24.56 -4.67 3.50
N HIS A 141 -24.94 -3.38 3.42
CA HIS A 141 -24.28 -2.36 2.59
C HIS A 141 -23.63 -1.23 3.41
N GLY A 142 -23.65 -1.31 4.72
CA GLY A 142 -23.10 -0.31 5.61
C GLY A 142 -21.95 -0.84 6.45
N ASP A 143 -21.21 0.08 7.05
CA ASP A 143 -20.21 -0.27 8.04
C ASP A 143 -20.87 -1.05 9.18
N PRO A 144 -20.19 -2.07 9.73
CA PRO A 144 -20.70 -2.77 10.89
C PRO A 144 -20.91 -1.75 12.02
N PRO A 145 -21.97 -1.87 12.81
CA PRO A 145 -22.16 -0.99 13.94
C PRO A 145 -20.95 -1.08 14.87
N LEU A 146 -20.40 0.06 15.26
CA LEU A 146 -19.16 0.25 16.01
C LEU A 146 -19.04 -0.56 17.32
N TYR A 147 -20.13 -1.13 17.80
CA TYR A 147 -20.22 -1.90 19.06
C TYR A 147 -21.22 -3.05 18.93
N GLY A 148 -21.33 -3.64 17.74
CA GLY A 148 -22.55 -4.25 17.61
C GLY A 148 -22.53 -5.70 17.34
N ASP A 149 -23.21 -6.23 18.16
CA ASP A 149 -23.97 -7.43 18.03
C ASP A 149 -25.00 -7.25 16.93
N CYS A 150 -24.58 -7.18 15.67
CA CYS A 150 -25.52 -7.33 14.60
C CYS A 150 -25.57 -8.77 14.12
N TRP A 151 -26.75 -9.23 13.76
CA TRP A 151 -26.99 -10.55 13.22
C TRP A 151 -27.07 -10.49 11.71
N TYR A 152 -26.31 -11.36 11.07
CA TYR A 152 -26.20 -11.46 9.64
C TYR A 152 -26.89 -12.73 9.13
N ASN A 153 -27.74 -12.59 8.13
CA ASN A 153 -28.39 -13.71 7.48
C ASN A 153 -27.54 -14.19 6.31
N CYS A 154 -27.02 -15.40 6.40
CA CYS A 154 -26.10 -15.98 5.44
C CYS A 154 -26.76 -16.19 4.07
N THR A 155 -26.10 -15.72 3.02
CA THR A 155 -26.47 -15.92 1.63
C THR A 155 -25.68 -17.07 1.00
N VAL A 156 -25.96 -17.41 -0.25
CA VAL A 156 -25.21 -18.41 -1.01
C VAL A 156 -23.73 -18.00 -1.18
N ASP A 157 -23.49 -16.69 -1.26
CA ASP A 157 -22.15 -16.16 -1.47
C ASP A 157 -21.27 -16.24 -0.21
N ASP A 158 -21.88 -16.40 0.95
CA ASP A 158 -21.15 -16.52 2.22
C ASP A 158 -20.75 -17.97 2.55
N ILE A 159 -21.15 -18.93 1.74
CA ILE A 159 -20.81 -20.34 1.98
C ILE A 159 -19.43 -20.67 1.42
N SER A 160 -18.54 -21.15 2.30
CA SER A 160 -17.16 -21.53 1.99
C SER A 160 -17.09 -22.93 1.38
N GLY A 161 -17.53 -23.10 0.13
CA GLY A 161 -17.40 -24.33 -0.64
C GLY A 161 -15.94 -24.70 -0.98
N LYS A 162 -15.75 -25.86 -1.64
CA LYS A 162 -14.42 -26.38 -2.00
C LYS A 162 -13.60 -25.38 -2.81
N ASP A 163 -14.21 -24.75 -3.82
CA ASP A 163 -13.54 -23.80 -4.71
C ASP A 163 -13.09 -22.55 -3.95
N LYS A 164 -13.95 -22.00 -3.09
CA LYS A 164 -13.60 -20.85 -2.23
C LYS A 164 -12.47 -21.19 -1.27
N LYS A 165 -12.50 -22.38 -0.65
CA LYS A 165 -11.39 -22.86 0.21
C LYS A 165 -10.09 -23.04 -0.57
N HIS A 166 -10.15 -23.46 -1.83
CA HIS A 166 -8.98 -23.54 -2.69
C HIS A 166 -8.41 -22.13 -2.99
N ARG A 167 -9.27 -21.18 -3.39
CA ARG A 167 -8.87 -19.79 -3.64
C ARG A 167 -8.27 -19.13 -2.40
N LEU A 168 -8.88 -19.34 -1.23
CA LEU A 168 -8.38 -18.86 0.05
C LEU A 168 -6.94 -19.34 0.31
N ARG A 169 -6.69 -20.65 0.15
CA ARG A 169 -5.36 -21.22 0.34
C ARG A 169 -4.36 -20.69 -0.68
N LYS A 170 -4.77 -20.52 -1.94
CA LYS A 170 -3.94 -19.95 -3.00
C LYS A 170 -3.55 -18.51 -2.64
N ALA A 171 -4.51 -17.64 -2.31
CA ALA A 171 -4.28 -16.23 -2.02
C ALA A 171 -3.37 -16.05 -0.79
N LEU A 172 -3.67 -16.73 0.33
CA LEU A 172 -2.84 -16.65 1.54
C LEU A 172 -1.46 -17.29 1.35
N GLY A 173 -1.36 -18.36 0.55
CA GLY A 173 -0.06 -18.93 0.20
C GLY A 173 0.81 -17.93 -0.57
N GLN A 174 0.24 -17.25 -1.56
CA GLN A 174 0.92 -16.20 -2.32
C GLN A 174 1.31 -15.01 -1.43
N THR A 175 0.45 -14.62 -0.49
CA THR A 175 0.74 -13.58 0.50
C THR A 175 1.92 -13.99 1.39
N GLY A 176 1.92 -15.21 1.92
CA GLY A 176 3.03 -15.74 2.71
C GLY A 176 4.34 -15.77 1.93
N ASP A 177 4.30 -16.17 0.66
CA ASP A 177 5.45 -16.17 -0.24
C ASP A 177 5.96 -14.76 -0.53
N TRP A 178 5.08 -13.79 -0.64
CA TRP A 178 5.44 -12.39 -0.80
C TRP A 178 6.22 -11.89 0.43
N PHE A 179 5.69 -12.10 1.64
CA PHE A 179 6.36 -11.70 2.88
C PHE A 179 7.69 -12.42 3.10
N ARG A 180 7.80 -13.69 2.77
CA ARG A 180 9.05 -14.45 2.82
C ARG A 180 10.14 -13.83 1.97
N ARG A 181 9.80 -13.25 0.80
CA ARG A 181 10.73 -12.52 -0.07
C ARG A 181 10.98 -11.10 0.41
N ALA A 182 9.99 -10.47 1.04
CA ALA A 182 10.05 -9.07 1.44
C ALA A 182 10.76 -8.86 2.79
N LEU A 183 10.66 -9.81 3.72
CA LEU A 183 11.12 -9.64 5.10
C LEU A 183 11.99 -10.80 5.57
N ALA A 184 13.08 -10.45 6.25
CA ALA A 184 13.88 -11.39 7.02
C ALA A 184 13.79 -11.05 8.52
N VAL A 185 13.81 -12.10 9.35
CA VAL A 185 13.72 -12.03 10.81
C VAL A 185 14.85 -12.79 11.47
N GLU A 186 15.10 -12.51 12.74
CA GLU A 186 15.82 -13.44 13.61
C GLU A 186 14.90 -14.65 13.84
N PRO A 187 15.25 -15.86 13.37
CA PRO A 187 14.34 -16.99 13.37
C PRO A 187 14.13 -17.54 14.77
N VAL A 188 12.90 -17.98 15.07
CA VAL A 188 12.61 -18.73 16.28
C VAL A 188 13.37 -20.05 16.25
N LYS A 189 14.12 -20.36 17.31
CA LYS A 189 14.80 -21.64 17.46
C LYS A 189 13.87 -22.70 18.03
N GLY A 190 13.87 -23.84 17.38
CA GLY A 190 12.94 -24.91 17.72
C GLY A 190 11.52 -24.56 17.28
N ASN A 191 10.54 -25.07 18.00
CA ASN A 191 9.14 -24.83 17.70
C ASN A 191 8.68 -23.51 18.30
N LEU A 192 7.91 -22.74 17.51
CA LEU A 192 7.24 -21.54 17.98
C LEU A 192 6.08 -21.96 18.90
N ARG A 193 6.14 -21.58 20.17
CA ARG A 193 5.11 -21.90 21.15
C ARG A 193 4.14 -20.74 21.30
N LEU A 194 2.86 -21.08 21.39
CA LEU A 194 1.80 -20.11 21.67
C LEU A 194 1.30 -20.27 23.10
N SER A 195 0.72 -19.20 23.67
CA SER A 195 0.08 -19.22 24.96
C SER A 195 -1.32 -19.85 24.88
N GLY A 196 -1.68 -20.66 25.80
CA GLY A 196 -3.06 -21.15 25.94
C GLY A 196 -4.09 -20.06 26.24
N TYR A 197 -3.61 -18.89 26.64
CA TYR A 197 -4.40 -17.68 26.89
C TYR A 197 -4.26 -16.65 25.76
N SER A 198 -3.90 -17.10 24.56
CA SER A 198 -3.78 -16.23 23.40
C SER A 198 -5.05 -15.42 23.18
N ALA A 199 -4.91 -14.13 22.90
CA ALA A 199 -6.03 -13.26 22.52
C ALA A 199 -6.75 -13.76 21.25
N CYS A 200 -6.07 -14.56 20.39
CA CYS A 200 -6.70 -15.26 19.28
C CYS A 200 -7.75 -16.28 19.70
N GLY A 201 -7.57 -16.93 20.86
CA GLY A 201 -8.47 -17.98 21.37
C GLY A 201 -9.56 -17.49 22.33
N GLN A 202 -9.60 -16.18 22.64
CA GLN A 202 -10.66 -15.60 23.46
C GLN A 202 -11.99 -15.52 22.70
N ASP A 203 -13.07 -15.24 23.44
CA ASP A 203 -14.44 -15.14 22.92
C ASP A 203 -14.52 -14.57 21.50
N GLY A 204 -15.04 -15.35 20.55
CA GLY A 204 -15.10 -14.97 19.15
C GLY A 204 -13.80 -15.12 18.35
N GLY A 205 -12.69 -15.48 19.00
CA GLY A 205 -11.43 -15.82 18.34
C GLY A 205 -11.42 -17.20 17.70
N VAL A 206 -10.25 -17.80 17.66
CA VAL A 206 -9.99 -19.14 17.15
C VAL A 206 -9.48 -20.03 18.28
N GLN A 207 -10.08 -21.18 18.47
CA GLN A 207 -9.57 -22.14 19.43
C GLN A 207 -8.23 -22.71 18.95
N LEU A 208 -7.19 -22.53 19.79
CA LEU A 208 -5.85 -23.02 19.46
C LEU A 208 -5.77 -24.53 19.61
N PRO A 209 -5.15 -25.25 18.66
CA PRO A 209 -4.79 -26.66 18.86
C PRO A 209 -3.88 -26.81 20.07
N ARG A 210 -4.13 -27.80 20.93
CA ARG A 210 -3.31 -28.06 22.12
C ARG A 210 -1.82 -28.22 21.83
N GLY A 211 -1.48 -28.86 20.71
CA GLY A 211 -0.11 -29.03 20.27
C GLY A 211 0.65 -27.72 20.07
N TYR A 212 -0.03 -26.60 19.73
CA TYR A 212 0.62 -25.28 19.57
C TYR A 212 1.10 -24.70 20.91
N VAL A 213 0.47 -25.11 22.00
CA VAL A 213 0.84 -24.71 23.37
C VAL A 213 1.89 -25.63 23.94
N GLU A 214 1.70 -26.95 23.82
CA GLU A 214 2.51 -27.97 24.45
C GLU A 214 3.82 -28.22 23.69
N GLU A 215 3.74 -28.44 22.36
CA GLU A 215 4.86 -28.80 21.50
C GLU A 215 5.36 -27.61 20.70
N GLY A 216 4.47 -26.68 20.35
CA GLY A 216 4.71 -25.56 19.46
C GLY A 216 4.60 -25.93 17.98
N VAL A 217 4.72 -24.93 17.12
CA VAL A 217 4.65 -25.06 15.65
C VAL A 217 6.06 -25.09 15.08
N ALA A 218 6.40 -26.18 14.41
CA ALA A 218 7.72 -26.34 13.81
C ALA A 218 7.89 -25.37 12.62
N ASP A 219 9.12 -24.96 12.41
CA ASP A 219 9.54 -24.12 11.26
C ASP A 219 8.68 -22.87 11.04
N ALA A 220 8.33 -22.19 12.12
CA ALA A 220 7.49 -20.99 12.11
C ALA A 220 8.10 -19.84 12.91
N ASP A 221 7.94 -18.62 12.39
CA ASP A 221 8.22 -17.35 13.06
C ASP A 221 6.95 -16.56 13.34
N LEU A 222 5.87 -16.89 12.61
CA LEU A 222 4.52 -16.34 12.74
C LEU A 222 3.50 -17.43 12.41
N VAL A 223 2.47 -17.56 13.23
CA VAL A 223 1.29 -18.39 12.96
C VAL A 223 0.12 -17.48 12.62
N LEU A 224 -0.52 -17.67 11.48
CA LEU A 224 -1.75 -16.99 11.11
C LEU A 224 -2.92 -17.99 11.22
N LEU A 225 -3.86 -17.69 12.08
CA LEU A 225 -5.11 -18.42 12.26
C LEU A 225 -6.14 -17.88 11.29
N VAL A 226 -6.62 -18.72 10.38
CA VAL A 226 -7.47 -18.31 9.27
C VAL A 226 -8.93 -18.66 9.54
N THR A 227 -9.82 -17.70 9.29
CA THR A 227 -11.27 -17.89 9.29
C THR A 227 -11.93 -17.39 8.02
N THR A 228 -13.18 -17.79 7.81
CA THR A 228 -14.01 -17.31 6.69
C THR A 228 -15.37 -16.87 7.22
N ARG A 229 -15.36 -15.76 7.95
CA ARG A 229 -16.57 -15.16 8.51
C ARG A 229 -17.10 -14.08 7.55
N PRO A 230 -18.41 -13.93 7.38
CA PRO A 230 -18.96 -12.85 6.56
C PRO A 230 -18.59 -11.50 7.16
N THR A 231 -18.57 -10.49 6.30
CA THR A 231 -18.34 -9.07 6.63
C THR A 231 -19.46 -8.23 5.99
N THR A 232 -19.56 -6.97 6.37
CA THR A 232 -20.47 -6.01 5.72
C THR A 232 -19.70 -5.00 4.88
N GLY A 233 -20.42 -4.24 4.06
CA GLY A 233 -19.83 -3.20 3.21
C GLY A 233 -18.76 -3.74 2.27
N ASN A 234 -17.73 -2.96 2.07
CA ASN A 234 -16.60 -3.27 1.18
C ASN A 234 -15.43 -3.97 1.90
N THR A 235 -15.64 -4.51 3.10
CA THR A 235 -14.59 -5.22 3.83
C THR A 235 -14.39 -6.62 3.26
N LEU A 236 -13.28 -6.84 2.56
CA LEU A 236 -12.93 -8.14 1.98
C LEU A 236 -12.30 -9.08 3.00
N ALA A 237 -11.46 -8.53 3.86
CA ALA A 237 -10.72 -9.25 4.89
C ALA A 237 -10.45 -8.32 6.06
N TRP A 238 -9.94 -8.88 7.15
CA TRP A 238 -9.32 -8.14 8.25
C TRP A 238 -8.30 -9.05 8.95
N ALA A 239 -7.30 -8.46 9.58
CA ALA A 239 -6.37 -9.21 10.39
C ALA A 239 -5.89 -8.42 11.61
N VAL A 240 -5.54 -9.16 12.68
CA VAL A 240 -5.04 -8.58 13.93
C VAL A 240 -3.95 -9.45 14.52
N ALA A 241 -2.96 -8.82 15.15
CA ALA A 241 -2.01 -9.53 15.99
C ALA A 241 -2.71 -9.97 17.29
N CYS A 242 -2.46 -11.18 17.75
CA CYS A 242 -3.02 -11.67 18.98
C CYS A 242 -1.98 -12.17 19.97
N GLU A 243 -0.78 -12.46 19.51
CA GLU A 243 0.29 -12.88 20.40
C GLU A 243 1.62 -12.29 19.93
N ARG A 244 2.41 -11.79 20.89
CA ARG A 244 3.71 -11.18 20.66
C ARG A 244 4.79 -11.87 21.48
N ASP A 245 6.02 -11.82 21.00
CA ASP A 245 7.17 -12.28 21.77
C ASP A 245 7.59 -11.26 22.84
N GLN A 246 8.61 -11.59 23.60
CA GLN A 246 9.19 -10.71 24.62
C GLN A 246 9.77 -9.41 24.09
N TRP A 247 9.97 -9.29 22.77
CA TRP A 247 10.49 -8.12 22.10
C TRP A 247 9.39 -7.27 21.46
N GLY A 248 8.15 -7.78 21.49
CA GLY A 248 6.97 -7.13 20.93
C GLY A 248 6.66 -7.51 19.47
N ARG A 249 7.47 -8.35 18.83
CA ARG A 249 7.19 -8.87 17.49
C ARG A 249 5.99 -9.81 17.53
N ALA A 250 5.07 -9.66 16.58
CA ALA A 250 3.95 -10.59 16.46
C ALA A 250 4.44 -12.00 16.12
N VAL A 251 3.95 -13.00 16.86
CA VAL A 251 4.20 -14.43 16.66
C VAL A 251 2.92 -15.20 16.33
N ALA A 252 1.76 -14.62 16.60
CA ALA A 252 0.48 -15.12 16.12
C ALA A 252 -0.46 -13.98 15.73
N GLY A 253 -1.25 -14.21 14.71
CA GLY A 253 -2.30 -13.33 14.22
C GLY A 253 -3.54 -14.10 13.79
N HIS A 254 -4.67 -13.40 13.71
CA HIS A 254 -5.92 -13.91 13.19
C HIS A 254 -6.25 -13.16 11.90
N VAL A 255 -6.46 -13.89 10.82
CA VAL A 255 -6.83 -13.36 9.50
C VAL A 255 -8.21 -13.90 9.15
N ASN A 256 -9.14 -13.02 8.86
CA ASN A 256 -10.46 -13.38 8.33
C ASN A 256 -10.60 -12.95 6.89
N VAL A 257 -11.17 -13.79 6.05
CA VAL A 257 -11.49 -13.49 4.65
C VAL A 257 -12.97 -13.75 4.41
N ALA A 258 -13.70 -12.73 3.99
CA ALA A 258 -15.13 -12.87 3.72
C ALA A 258 -15.38 -13.76 2.49
N PRO A 259 -16.18 -14.83 2.62
CA PRO A 259 -16.36 -15.83 1.57
C PRO A 259 -16.91 -15.27 0.25
N ARG A 260 -17.73 -14.21 0.32
CA ARG A 260 -18.34 -13.58 -0.86
C ARG A 260 -17.30 -13.03 -1.83
N HIS A 261 -16.11 -12.67 -1.32
CA HIS A 261 -15.01 -12.10 -2.12
C HIS A 261 -13.98 -13.15 -2.60
N LEU A 262 -14.20 -14.43 -2.31
CA LEU A 262 -13.37 -15.52 -2.82
C LEU A 262 -13.79 -15.92 -4.23
N THR A 263 -13.75 -14.97 -5.16
CA THR A 263 -14.11 -15.12 -6.58
C THR A 263 -12.88 -14.94 -7.48
N ALA A 264 -13.00 -15.27 -8.76
CA ALA A 264 -11.90 -15.10 -9.72
C ALA A 264 -11.65 -13.62 -10.01
N GLU A 265 -12.72 -12.84 -10.08
CA GLU A 265 -12.70 -11.41 -10.39
C GLU A 265 -12.03 -10.59 -9.27
N ALA A 266 -12.16 -11.04 -8.03
CA ALA A 266 -11.58 -10.37 -6.87
C ALA A 266 -10.13 -10.80 -6.57
N GLU A 267 -9.51 -11.71 -7.32
CA GLU A 267 -8.21 -12.31 -6.97
C GLU A 267 -7.10 -11.26 -6.78
N THR A 268 -7.01 -10.28 -7.68
CA THR A 268 -5.98 -9.22 -7.59
C THR A 268 -6.21 -8.32 -6.38
N LEU A 269 -7.45 -7.86 -6.18
CA LEU A 269 -7.81 -7.02 -5.05
C LEU A 269 -7.63 -7.77 -3.73
N LEU A 270 -8.04 -9.04 -3.68
CA LEU A 270 -7.88 -9.88 -2.49
C LEU A 270 -6.39 -10.07 -2.13
N SER A 271 -5.53 -10.26 -3.12
CA SER A 271 -4.09 -10.38 -2.89
C SER A 271 -3.50 -9.11 -2.27
N ALA A 272 -3.85 -7.94 -2.80
CA ALA A 272 -3.43 -6.65 -2.24
C ALA A 272 -3.99 -6.46 -0.83
N THR A 273 -5.29 -6.74 -0.62
CA THR A 273 -5.94 -6.68 0.70
C THR A 273 -5.24 -7.57 1.72
N LEU A 274 -4.88 -8.81 1.37
CA LEU A 274 -4.21 -9.72 2.31
C LEU A 274 -2.80 -9.27 2.65
N ILE A 275 -2.07 -8.65 1.73
CA ILE A 275 -0.77 -8.02 2.03
C ILE A 275 -0.98 -6.88 3.03
N HIS A 276 -1.95 -6.01 2.80
CA HIS A 276 -2.33 -4.91 3.69
C HIS A 276 -2.66 -5.43 5.11
N GLU A 277 -3.57 -6.38 5.21
CA GLU A 277 -4.01 -6.91 6.50
C GLU A 277 -2.89 -7.59 7.30
N VAL A 278 -2.04 -8.35 6.62
CA VAL A 278 -0.90 -8.99 7.29
C VAL A 278 0.15 -7.95 7.71
N MET A 279 0.30 -6.81 7.03
CA MET A 279 1.16 -5.71 7.50
C MET A 279 0.71 -5.15 8.85
N HIS A 280 -0.60 -5.06 9.12
CA HIS A 280 -1.11 -4.72 10.44
C HIS A 280 -0.66 -5.72 11.50
N VAL A 281 -0.77 -7.01 11.21
CA VAL A 281 -0.27 -8.06 12.12
C VAL A 281 1.22 -7.90 12.39
N LEU A 282 2.01 -7.60 11.36
CA LEU A 282 3.48 -7.51 11.44
C LEU A 282 3.96 -6.25 12.16
N GLY A 283 3.16 -5.20 12.27
CA GLY A 283 3.54 -4.03 13.05
C GLY A 283 3.06 -2.67 12.57
N PHE A 284 2.35 -2.60 11.44
CA PHE A 284 1.71 -1.33 11.06
C PHE A 284 0.44 -1.13 11.91
N ASP A 285 0.64 -0.89 13.19
CA ASP A 285 -0.41 -0.81 14.21
C ASP A 285 0.09 0.10 15.35
N PRO A 286 -0.67 1.14 15.74
CA PRO A 286 -0.28 2.06 16.82
C PRO A 286 0.05 1.34 18.14
N HIS A 287 -0.62 0.21 18.43
CA HIS A 287 -0.32 -0.59 19.62
C HIS A 287 1.04 -1.30 19.52
N ALA A 288 1.49 -1.59 18.30
CA ALA A 288 2.81 -2.16 18.06
C ALA A 288 3.92 -1.11 18.21
N PHE A 289 3.66 0.16 17.90
CA PHE A 289 4.65 1.24 17.90
C PHE A 289 5.36 1.39 19.25
N SER A 290 4.63 1.22 20.36
CA SER A 290 5.21 1.29 21.71
C SER A 290 6.25 0.18 21.99
N HIS A 291 6.30 -0.85 21.16
CA HIS A 291 7.22 -1.98 21.28
C HIS A 291 8.40 -1.92 20.31
N PHE A 292 8.43 -0.94 19.40
CA PHE A 292 9.50 -0.78 18.42
C PHE A 292 10.86 -0.61 19.07
N ARG A 293 11.89 -1.13 18.42
CA ARG A 293 13.27 -1.15 18.92
C ARG A 293 14.23 -0.53 17.92
N ASP A 294 15.27 0.04 18.46
CA ASP A 294 16.39 0.53 17.65
C ASP A 294 17.32 -0.64 17.21
N ASP A 295 18.32 -0.33 16.39
CA ASP A 295 19.30 -1.32 15.91
C ASP A 295 20.13 -1.95 17.04
N ARG A 296 20.06 -1.40 18.26
CA ARG A 296 20.67 -1.96 19.49
C ARG A 296 19.68 -2.75 20.34
N LYS A 297 18.52 -3.09 19.78
CA LYS A 297 17.41 -3.80 20.45
C LYS A 297 16.81 -3.04 21.66
N ARG A 298 17.10 -1.75 21.84
CA ARG A 298 16.49 -0.93 22.88
C ARG A 298 15.15 -0.41 22.40
N ARG A 299 14.20 -0.25 23.30
CA ARG A 299 12.91 0.35 23.00
C ARG A 299 13.12 1.77 22.44
N ARG A 300 12.46 2.10 21.32
CA ARG A 300 12.50 3.45 20.78
C ARG A 300 11.80 4.41 21.73
N SER A 301 12.38 5.58 21.91
CA SER A 301 11.79 6.64 22.75
C SER A 301 10.61 7.31 22.04
N GLN A 302 10.64 7.35 20.73
CA GLN A 302 9.63 8.02 19.91
C GLN A 302 9.49 7.29 18.58
N VAL A 303 8.26 7.02 18.18
CA VAL A 303 7.88 6.45 16.87
C VAL A 303 7.04 7.45 16.11
N THR A 304 6.11 8.10 16.81
CA THR A 304 5.22 9.11 16.25
C THR A 304 5.38 10.43 17.00
N GLU A 305 5.08 11.51 16.31
CA GLU A 305 5.01 12.86 16.83
C GLU A 305 3.65 13.46 16.46
N GLN A 306 3.04 14.15 17.41
CA GLN A 306 1.80 14.90 17.18
C GLN A 306 2.09 16.38 17.29
N LEU A 307 1.72 17.15 16.27
CA LEU A 307 1.98 18.59 16.22
C LEU A 307 0.84 19.33 15.49
N MET A 308 0.70 20.62 15.84
CA MET A 308 -0.15 21.53 15.07
C MET A 308 0.59 21.93 13.80
N ASP A 309 0.06 21.58 12.64
CA ASP A 309 0.57 22.09 11.37
C ASP A 309 -0.16 23.38 11.01
N GLU A 310 0.56 24.50 11.11
CA GLU A 310 -0.01 25.84 10.90
C GLU A 310 -0.46 26.07 9.45
N LYS A 311 0.20 25.44 8.46
CA LYS A 311 -0.16 25.57 7.06
C LYS A 311 -1.43 24.76 6.73
N LEU A 312 -1.57 23.59 7.32
CA LEU A 312 -2.75 22.74 7.16
C LEU A 312 -3.89 23.18 8.10
N GLY A 313 -3.60 23.96 9.17
CA GLY A 313 -4.59 24.43 10.12
C GLY A 313 -5.19 23.33 10.99
N ARG A 314 -4.47 22.21 11.20
CA ARG A 314 -4.93 21.05 11.98
C ARG A 314 -3.79 20.35 12.71
N MET A 315 -4.17 19.56 13.71
CA MET A 315 -3.24 18.60 14.31
C MET A 315 -2.94 17.47 13.33
N VAL A 316 -1.68 17.11 13.22
CA VAL A 316 -1.23 15.96 12.41
C VAL A 316 -0.40 15.01 13.28
N THR A 317 -0.51 13.72 13.01
CA THR A 317 0.35 12.70 13.61
C THR A 317 1.31 12.20 12.55
N ARG A 318 2.62 12.26 12.83
CA ARG A 318 3.68 11.85 11.89
C ARG A 318 4.50 10.72 12.48
N VAL A 319 4.86 9.75 11.64
CA VAL A 319 5.89 8.76 11.95
C VAL A 319 7.26 9.40 11.71
N VAL A 320 8.07 9.45 12.78
CA VAL A 320 9.40 10.11 12.77
C VAL A 320 10.56 9.13 12.76
N LEU A 321 10.31 7.92 12.31
CA LEU A 321 11.32 6.86 12.25
C LEU A 321 12.37 7.15 11.18
N PRO A 322 13.67 6.87 11.45
CA PRO A 322 14.76 7.32 10.60
C PRO A 322 14.67 6.85 9.14
N ARG A 323 14.37 5.56 8.91
CA ARG A 323 14.28 5.01 7.55
C ARG A 323 13.02 5.49 6.83
N VAL A 324 11.91 5.61 7.56
CA VAL A 324 10.67 6.20 7.01
C VAL A 324 10.93 7.63 6.54
N VAL A 325 11.54 8.48 7.37
CA VAL A 325 11.88 9.87 7.00
C VAL A 325 12.82 9.92 5.80
N MET A 326 13.86 9.08 5.80
CA MET A 326 14.81 9.00 4.69
C MET A 326 14.12 8.65 3.37
N HIS A 327 13.28 7.59 3.36
CA HIS A 327 12.58 7.18 2.15
C HIS A 327 11.52 8.20 1.70
N SER A 328 10.87 8.88 2.64
CA SER A 328 9.93 9.97 2.34
C SER A 328 10.65 11.14 1.67
N ARG A 329 11.77 11.60 2.23
CA ARG A 329 12.59 12.67 1.63
C ARG A 329 13.03 12.32 0.21
N ASN A 330 13.48 11.09 0.00
CA ASN A 330 13.89 10.60 -1.31
C ASN A 330 12.71 10.52 -2.29
N HIS A 331 11.56 10.08 -1.82
CA HIS A 331 10.36 9.98 -2.65
C HIS A 331 9.88 11.35 -3.14
N TYR A 332 9.71 12.29 -2.21
CA TYR A 332 9.22 13.62 -2.55
C TYR A 332 10.30 14.53 -3.14
N GLY A 333 11.58 14.15 -3.14
CA GLY A 333 12.67 15.07 -3.48
C GLY A 333 12.81 16.20 -2.45
N ALA A 334 12.38 15.95 -1.21
CA ALA A 334 12.29 16.94 -0.14
C ALA A 334 13.50 16.84 0.80
N PHE A 335 14.67 17.29 0.32
CA PHE A 335 15.93 17.18 1.07
C PHE A 335 16.12 18.28 2.13
N SER A 336 15.16 19.20 2.27
CA SER A 336 15.19 20.20 3.34
C SER A 336 14.94 19.55 4.70
N GLU A 337 15.49 20.15 5.78
CA GLU A 337 15.30 19.67 7.15
C GLU A 337 13.83 19.70 7.61
N ASN A 338 12.95 20.36 6.84
CA ASN A 338 11.55 20.57 7.20
C ASN A 338 10.67 19.32 7.08
N LEU A 339 11.08 18.28 6.36
CA LEU A 339 10.36 16.99 6.32
C LEU A 339 10.90 16.11 7.45
N THR A 340 10.31 16.19 8.63
CA THR A 340 10.72 15.47 9.85
C THR A 340 10.00 14.14 10.06
N GLY A 341 8.89 13.90 9.35
CA GLY A 341 8.09 12.70 9.48
C GLY A 341 7.13 12.52 8.30
N LEU A 342 6.46 11.37 8.25
CA LEU A 342 5.41 11.05 7.28
C LEU A 342 4.08 10.91 8.02
N GLU A 343 3.04 11.57 7.51
CA GLU A 343 1.75 11.65 8.19
C GLU A 343 1.00 10.32 8.20
N LEU A 344 0.39 10.03 9.33
CA LEU A 344 -0.62 8.99 9.47
C LEU A 344 -2.01 9.60 9.23
N GLU A 345 -2.90 8.78 8.71
CA GLU A 345 -4.30 9.09 8.44
C GLU A 345 -5.01 9.57 9.71
N ASP A 346 -5.72 10.67 9.65
CA ASP A 346 -6.56 11.18 10.72
C ASP A 346 -8.06 11.10 10.39
N GLY A 347 -8.40 10.81 9.13
CA GLY A 347 -9.75 10.58 8.63
C GLY A 347 -10.27 9.15 8.81
N GLY A 348 -11.48 8.89 8.30
CA GLY A 348 -12.09 7.55 8.29
C GLY A 348 -12.52 6.99 9.65
N GLY A 349 -12.38 7.77 10.72
CA GLY A 349 -12.81 7.40 12.05
C GLY A 349 -12.03 6.24 12.66
N ARG A 350 -12.70 5.41 13.49
CA ARG A 350 -12.04 4.35 14.27
C ARG A 350 -11.50 3.18 13.44
N GLY A 351 -11.79 3.11 12.14
CA GLY A 351 -11.30 2.02 11.27
C GLY A 351 -9.94 2.29 10.66
N THR A 352 -9.53 3.56 10.55
CA THR A 352 -8.38 3.96 9.75
C THR A 352 -7.45 4.95 10.43
N SER A 353 -7.96 5.76 11.33
CA SER A 353 -7.21 6.86 11.96
C SER A 353 -6.04 6.34 12.80
N GLY A 354 -4.82 6.72 12.44
CA GLY A 354 -3.58 6.40 13.17
C GLY A 354 -2.92 5.08 12.78
N SER A 355 -3.61 4.18 12.09
CA SER A 355 -3.08 2.88 11.66
C SER A 355 -2.80 2.78 10.16
N HIS A 356 -2.90 3.88 9.44
CA HIS A 356 -2.68 3.97 8.00
C HIS A 356 -1.84 5.20 7.67
N TRP A 357 -1.26 5.21 6.47
CA TRP A 357 -0.67 6.42 5.92
C TRP A 357 -1.75 7.40 5.48
N GLU A 358 -1.47 8.68 5.64
CA GLU A 358 -2.30 9.78 5.13
C GLU A 358 -2.51 9.64 3.61
N LYS A 359 -3.78 9.39 3.20
CA LYS A 359 -4.11 9.11 1.80
C LYS A 359 -3.87 10.30 0.88
N ARG A 360 -4.05 11.51 1.36
CA ARG A 360 -3.70 12.73 0.61
C ARG A 360 -2.27 12.69 0.11
N LEU A 361 -1.32 12.19 0.92
CA LEU A 361 0.11 12.18 0.62
C LEU A 361 0.55 10.93 -0.16
N LEU A 362 -0.11 9.80 0.02
CA LEU A 362 0.36 8.52 -0.50
C LEU A 362 -0.62 7.81 -1.44
N MET A 363 -1.81 8.36 -1.65
CA MET A 363 -2.89 8.00 -2.58
C MET A 363 -3.19 6.51 -2.70
N ASN A 364 -2.45 5.79 -3.55
CA ASN A 364 -2.61 4.36 -3.81
C ASN A 364 -1.53 3.49 -3.12
N GLU A 365 -0.86 4.03 -2.12
CA GLU A 365 0.01 3.22 -1.26
C GLU A 365 -0.83 2.20 -0.49
N ILE A 366 -0.33 0.98 -0.36
CA ILE A 366 -1.10 -0.16 0.14
C ILE A 366 -1.60 0.03 1.58
N MET A 367 -0.86 0.75 2.42
CA MET A 367 -1.22 1.02 3.81
C MET A 367 -1.97 2.34 4.00
N THR A 368 -2.60 2.90 2.97
CA THR A 368 -3.64 3.92 3.12
C THR A 368 -4.96 3.29 3.54
N GLY A 369 -5.91 4.07 4.05
CA GLY A 369 -7.19 3.56 4.60
C GLY A 369 -8.11 2.86 3.59
N SER A 370 -7.71 2.73 2.33
CA SER A 370 -8.44 1.95 1.31
C SER A 370 -7.48 1.31 0.32
N VAL A 371 -7.77 0.06 -0.05
CA VAL A 371 -6.99 -0.75 -1.00
C VAL A 371 -7.80 -0.99 -2.27
N ASP A 372 -7.17 -0.81 -3.41
CA ASP A 372 -7.73 -1.13 -4.73
C ASP A 372 -6.78 -2.02 -5.55
N THR A 373 -7.17 -2.36 -6.78
CA THR A 373 -6.35 -3.22 -7.66
C THR A 373 -5.06 -2.57 -8.15
N ARG A 374 -4.87 -1.28 -7.91
CA ARG A 374 -3.69 -0.49 -8.29
C ARG A 374 -2.85 -0.09 -7.09
N SER A 375 -3.17 -0.62 -5.90
CA SER A 375 -2.40 -0.36 -4.70
C SER A 375 -0.97 -0.90 -4.80
N VAL A 376 -0.02 -0.13 -4.31
CA VAL A 376 1.42 -0.40 -4.39
C VAL A 376 2.05 -0.45 -3.01
N VAL A 377 3.01 -1.33 -2.82
CA VAL A 377 3.82 -1.38 -1.58
C VAL A 377 4.99 -0.41 -1.71
N SER A 378 4.98 0.66 -0.94
CA SER A 378 6.05 1.65 -0.98
C SER A 378 7.28 1.26 -0.15
N LYS A 379 8.40 1.94 -0.42
CA LYS A 379 9.59 1.84 0.42
C LYS A 379 9.35 2.39 1.84
N MET A 380 8.43 3.33 2.01
CA MET A 380 8.09 3.87 3.33
C MET A 380 7.45 2.82 4.24
N THR A 381 6.54 2.00 3.70
CA THR A 381 5.92 0.89 4.42
C THR A 381 6.94 -0.18 4.81
N LEU A 382 7.81 -0.58 3.89
CA LEU A 382 8.90 -1.51 4.21
C LEU A 382 9.87 -0.93 5.24
N ALA A 383 10.14 0.38 5.17
CA ALA A 383 10.99 1.09 6.13
C ALA A 383 10.39 1.12 7.54
N LEU A 384 9.07 1.31 7.67
CA LEU A 384 8.39 1.24 8.96
C LEU A 384 8.57 -0.14 9.60
N LEU A 385 8.39 -1.22 8.82
CA LEU A 385 8.61 -2.57 9.32
C LEU A 385 10.08 -2.81 9.69
N GLU A 386 11.05 -2.29 8.93
CA GLU A 386 12.46 -2.40 9.29
C GLU A 386 12.81 -1.57 10.53
N ASP A 387 12.27 -0.36 10.64
CA ASP A 387 12.46 0.53 11.78
C ASP A 387 11.81 0.01 13.07
N SER A 388 10.90 -0.98 12.99
CA SER A 388 10.41 -1.71 14.16
C SER A 388 11.54 -2.42 14.92
N GLY A 389 12.68 -2.69 14.25
CA GLY A 389 13.82 -3.44 14.77
C GLY A 389 13.65 -4.96 14.73
N TRP A 390 12.47 -5.43 14.30
CA TRP A 390 12.16 -6.86 14.22
C TRP A 390 12.55 -7.49 12.89
N TYR A 391 12.42 -6.73 11.81
CA TYR A 391 12.60 -7.21 10.44
C TYR A 391 13.84 -6.58 9.79
N GLN A 392 14.27 -7.20 8.71
CA GLN A 392 15.11 -6.61 7.69
C GLN A 392 14.31 -6.63 6.39
N ALA A 393 14.09 -5.47 5.81
CA ALA A 393 13.30 -5.33 4.60
C ALA A 393 14.13 -5.57 3.33
N ASN A 394 13.50 -6.20 2.36
CA ASN A 394 14.01 -6.28 1.00
C ASN A 394 13.35 -5.20 0.14
N TYR A 395 13.98 -4.05 0.01
CA TYR A 395 13.43 -2.92 -0.73
C TYR A 395 13.26 -3.15 -2.24
N SER A 396 13.81 -4.24 -2.79
CA SER A 396 13.52 -4.64 -4.18
C SER A 396 12.09 -5.20 -4.36
N MET A 397 11.40 -5.47 -3.26
CA MET A 397 9.99 -5.87 -3.25
C MET A 397 9.03 -4.68 -3.19
N ALA A 398 9.55 -3.45 -3.07
CA ALA A 398 8.74 -2.26 -3.17
C ALA A 398 8.36 -1.99 -4.61
N ASP A 399 7.10 -1.64 -4.80
CA ASP A 399 6.58 -1.17 -6.07
C ASP A 399 6.94 0.31 -6.31
N HIS A 400 6.68 0.77 -7.50
CA HIS A 400 6.86 2.16 -7.86
C HIS A 400 5.64 2.99 -7.44
N LEU A 401 5.85 3.93 -6.52
CA LEU A 401 4.84 4.91 -6.12
C LEU A 401 5.09 6.21 -6.90
N ASP A 402 4.11 6.60 -7.74
CA ASP A 402 4.23 7.82 -8.55
C ASP A 402 3.65 9.06 -7.86
N TRP A 403 2.66 8.89 -7.00
CA TRP A 403 1.97 10.00 -6.35
C TRP A 403 2.92 10.84 -5.49
N GLY A 404 3.00 12.13 -5.76
CA GLY A 404 3.87 13.08 -5.05
C GLY A 404 5.36 12.97 -5.34
N ARG A 405 5.78 12.06 -6.20
CA ARG A 405 7.20 11.84 -6.50
C ARG A 405 7.87 13.09 -7.05
N ASN A 406 8.99 13.49 -6.43
CA ASN A 406 9.80 14.67 -6.78
C ASN A 406 9.02 16.01 -6.73
N GLN A 407 7.89 16.07 -6.01
CA GLN A 407 7.09 17.29 -5.90
C GLN A 407 7.60 18.27 -4.81
N GLY A 408 8.64 17.88 -4.08
CA GLY A 408 9.28 18.72 -3.07
C GLY A 408 8.54 18.77 -1.74
N THR A 409 9.10 19.55 -0.81
CA THR A 409 8.58 19.69 0.56
C THR A 409 7.18 20.31 0.58
N ASP A 410 6.91 21.25 -0.34
CA ASP A 410 5.61 21.94 -0.37
C ASP A 410 4.45 21.00 -0.67
N PHE A 411 4.68 19.91 -1.41
CA PHE A 411 3.65 18.89 -1.62
C PHE A 411 3.19 18.26 -0.31
N VAL A 412 4.12 17.99 0.59
CA VAL A 412 3.81 17.36 1.89
C VAL A 412 3.22 18.36 2.87
N THR A 413 3.74 19.59 2.90
CA THR A 413 3.44 20.58 3.96
C THR A 413 2.39 21.61 3.57
N SER A 414 1.81 21.56 2.38
CA SER A 414 0.79 22.53 1.94
C SER A 414 -0.57 21.87 1.72
N PRO A 415 -1.66 22.62 1.88
CA PRO A 415 -2.99 22.18 1.46
C PRO A 415 -3.01 21.83 -0.03
N CYS A 416 -3.78 20.82 -0.40
CA CYS A 416 -3.77 20.29 -1.77
C CYS A 416 -4.30 21.26 -2.84
N ASN A 417 -5.08 22.26 -2.48
CA ASN A 417 -5.49 23.31 -3.42
C ASN A 417 -4.35 24.23 -3.87
N LEU A 418 -3.18 24.12 -3.24
CA LEU A 418 -1.95 24.81 -3.65
C LEU A 418 -1.02 23.91 -4.49
N TRP A 419 -1.36 22.65 -4.67
CA TRP A 419 -0.59 21.73 -5.51
C TRP A 419 -0.65 22.13 -6.98
N LYS A 420 0.39 21.78 -7.72
CA LYS A 420 0.54 22.14 -9.14
C LYS A 420 0.34 20.91 -10.03
N GLY A 421 0.09 21.18 -11.31
CA GLY A 421 0.01 20.16 -12.34
C GLY A 421 -1.18 19.21 -12.17
N ALA A 422 -0.98 17.93 -12.41
CA ALA A 422 -2.02 16.90 -12.41
C ALA A 422 -2.49 16.45 -11.02
N TYR A 423 -1.90 17.01 -9.96
CA TYR A 423 -2.23 16.63 -8.57
C TYR A 423 -3.45 17.35 -8.00
N HIS A 424 -3.90 18.40 -8.68
CA HIS A 424 -5.08 19.16 -8.27
C HIS A 424 -5.94 19.50 -9.48
N CYS A 425 -7.25 19.42 -9.32
CA CYS A 425 -8.23 19.90 -10.27
C CYS A 425 -9.29 20.79 -9.60
N ASN A 426 -10.00 21.58 -10.38
CA ASN A 426 -11.00 22.52 -9.89
C ASN A 426 -12.24 22.57 -10.79
N ALA A 427 -13.22 23.37 -10.42
CA ALA A 427 -14.51 23.47 -11.12
C ALA A 427 -14.40 23.95 -12.58
N THR A 428 -13.27 24.54 -13.00
CA THR A 428 -13.05 24.97 -14.39
C THR A 428 -12.31 23.91 -15.22
N GLN A 429 -11.81 22.86 -14.59
CA GLN A 429 -11.06 21.77 -15.20
C GLN A 429 -11.78 20.45 -14.93
N LEU A 430 -12.90 20.21 -15.59
CA LEU A 430 -13.74 19.03 -15.37
C LEU A 430 -13.14 17.75 -15.94
N SER A 431 -12.22 17.83 -16.90
CA SER A 431 -11.49 16.68 -17.43
C SER A 431 -10.00 16.97 -17.51
N GLY A 432 -9.18 15.94 -17.37
CA GLY A 432 -7.73 16.05 -17.38
C GLY A 432 -7.05 14.69 -17.47
N CYS A 433 -5.73 14.70 -17.38
CA CYS A 433 -4.94 13.49 -17.25
C CYS A 433 -4.78 13.11 -15.78
N THR A 434 -4.82 11.82 -15.46
CA THR A 434 -4.41 11.34 -14.15
C THR A 434 -2.96 11.72 -13.86
N TYR A 435 -2.59 11.78 -12.59
CA TYR A 435 -1.25 12.23 -12.15
C TYR A 435 -0.10 11.41 -12.75
N ASN A 436 -0.30 10.10 -12.97
CA ASN A 436 0.66 9.20 -13.63
C ASN A 436 0.53 9.19 -15.16
N ARG A 437 -0.37 10.00 -15.70
CA ARG A 437 -0.67 10.11 -17.13
C ARG A 437 -1.07 8.79 -17.83
N GLU A 438 -1.50 7.80 -17.06
CA GLU A 438 -1.91 6.52 -17.64
C GLU A 438 -3.35 6.52 -18.15
N ALA A 439 -4.14 7.52 -17.77
CA ALA A 439 -5.53 7.62 -18.20
C ALA A 439 -6.00 9.07 -18.37
N GLU A 440 -7.00 9.23 -19.22
CA GLU A 440 -7.89 10.38 -19.21
C GLU A 440 -8.82 10.26 -18.00
N GLY A 441 -9.15 11.38 -17.35
CA GLY A 441 -9.92 11.40 -16.14
C GLY A 441 -10.83 12.60 -16.00
N TYR A 442 -11.62 12.60 -14.94
CA TYR A 442 -12.53 13.68 -14.54
C TYR A 442 -12.21 14.17 -13.13
N CYS A 443 -12.64 15.38 -12.81
CA CYS A 443 -12.48 15.99 -11.50
C CYS A 443 -13.73 15.74 -10.65
N PRO A 444 -13.71 14.79 -9.68
CA PRO A 444 -14.88 14.46 -8.87
C PRO A 444 -15.08 15.49 -7.76
N ILE A 445 -15.85 16.52 -8.01
CA ILE A 445 -16.27 17.50 -7.03
C ILE A 445 -17.67 17.14 -6.57
N VAL A 446 -17.84 16.88 -5.27
CA VAL A 446 -19.13 16.48 -4.68
C VAL A 446 -19.62 17.50 -3.66
N SER A 447 -20.93 17.49 -3.40
CA SER A 447 -21.55 18.28 -2.34
C SER A 447 -21.94 17.36 -1.19
N TYR A 448 -21.45 17.68 0.00
CA TYR A 448 -21.75 16.97 1.23
C TYR A 448 -23.04 17.48 1.87
N THR A 449 -23.67 16.68 2.73
CA THR A 449 -24.89 17.05 3.45
C THR A 449 -24.67 18.15 4.49
N GLY A 450 -23.43 18.32 4.96
CA GLY A 450 -23.03 19.36 5.91
C GLY A 450 -21.76 20.08 5.46
N ASP A 451 -21.44 21.17 6.15
CA ASP A 451 -20.20 21.91 5.91
C ASP A 451 -18.98 21.05 6.22
N LEU A 452 -17.96 21.13 5.36
CA LEU A 452 -16.66 20.51 5.60
C LEU A 452 -15.94 21.23 6.74
N PRO A 453 -14.99 20.56 7.42
CA PRO A 453 -14.09 21.20 8.35
C PRO A 453 -13.39 22.41 7.73
N GLN A 454 -13.14 23.45 8.52
CA GLN A 454 -12.59 24.71 7.99
C GLN A 454 -11.31 24.53 7.19
N TRP A 455 -10.44 23.65 7.61
CA TRP A 455 -9.17 23.34 6.95
C TRP A 455 -9.33 22.61 5.61
N ALA A 456 -10.50 21.97 5.33
CA ALA A 456 -10.82 21.26 4.10
C ALA A 456 -11.71 22.05 3.14
N ARG A 457 -11.97 23.33 3.41
CA ARG A 457 -12.82 24.18 2.57
C ARG A 457 -12.03 24.79 1.43
N TYR A 458 -11.86 24.06 0.36
CA TYR A 458 -11.12 24.49 -0.84
C TYR A 458 -11.98 25.22 -1.87
N PHE A 459 -13.29 25.31 -1.63
CA PHE A 459 -14.27 25.95 -2.52
C PHE A 459 -15.03 27.07 -1.79
N PRO A 460 -15.61 28.05 -2.55
CA PRO A 460 -16.48 29.07 -1.95
C PRO A 460 -17.68 28.50 -1.18
N GLN A 461 -18.20 27.34 -1.63
CA GLN A 461 -19.25 26.62 -0.93
C GLN A 461 -18.63 25.72 0.14
N ALA A 462 -18.99 25.94 1.40
CA ALA A 462 -18.40 25.25 2.54
C ALA A 462 -18.63 23.73 2.56
N ASN A 463 -19.62 23.24 1.82
CA ASN A 463 -19.99 21.83 1.72
C ASN A 463 -19.48 21.15 0.45
N LYS A 464 -18.59 21.79 -0.34
CA LYS A 464 -18.00 21.19 -1.56
C LYS A 464 -16.57 20.76 -1.34
N GLY A 465 -16.22 19.59 -1.89
CA GLY A 465 -14.87 19.03 -1.85
C GLY A 465 -14.68 17.87 -2.81
N GLY A 466 -13.53 17.26 -2.80
CA GLY A 466 -13.26 16.01 -3.52
C GLY A 466 -14.07 14.84 -2.93
N GLN A 467 -14.19 13.78 -3.69
CA GLN A 467 -15.02 12.61 -3.35
C GLN A 467 -14.48 11.82 -2.15
N SER A 468 -13.18 11.83 -1.90
CA SER A 468 -12.55 11.05 -0.85
C SER A 468 -12.30 11.88 0.41
N SER A 469 -12.97 11.53 1.50
CA SER A 469 -12.71 12.11 2.82
C SER A 469 -11.34 11.69 3.37
N LEU A 470 -10.86 10.47 3.06
CA LEU A 470 -9.53 10.00 3.43
C LEU A 470 -8.42 10.78 2.71
N ALA A 471 -8.68 11.36 1.55
CA ALA A 471 -7.73 12.23 0.87
C ALA A 471 -7.97 13.70 1.23
N ASP A 472 -8.40 14.00 2.46
CA ASP A 472 -8.65 15.35 2.96
C ASP A 472 -9.59 16.17 2.09
N TYR A 473 -10.55 15.53 1.44
CA TYR A 473 -11.47 16.17 0.48
C TYR A 473 -10.76 16.87 -0.67
N CYS A 474 -9.49 16.52 -0.95
CA CYS A 474 -8.73 17.04 -2.08
C CYS A 474 -9.34 16.61 -3.41
N THR A 475 -9.29 17.50 -4.39
CA THR A 475 -9.73 17.23 -5.75
C THR A 475 -8.53 16.89 -6.63
N TYR A 476 -8.60 15.77 -7.31
CA TYR A 476 -7.59 15.29 -8.26
C TYR A 476 -8.30 14.52 -9.39
N PHE A 477 -7.62 14.36 -10.52
CA PHE A 477 -8.22 13.64 -11.64
C PHE A 477 -8.30 12.14 -11.36
N VAL A 478 -9.52 11.60 -11.40
CA VAL A 478 -9.82 10.17 -11.31
C VAL A 478 -10.05 9.63 -12.71
N ALA A 479 -9.47 8.49 -13.03
CA ALA A 479 -9.59 7.88 -14.35
C ALA A 479 -11.05 7.59 -14.71
N TYR A 480 -11.44 7.84 -15.98
CA TYR A 480 -12.65 7.24 -16.51
C TYR A 480 -12.48 5.72 -16.59
N SER A 481 -13.56 4.95 -16.46
CA SER A 481 -13.54 3.50 -16.60
C SER A 481 -12.99 3.03 -17.95
N ASP A 482 -13.25 3.81 -19.01
CA ASP A 482 -12.77 3.59 -20.38
C ASP A 482 -11.61 4.50 -20.78
N GLY A 483 -11.03 5.26 -19.83
CA GLY A 483 -10.04 6.31 -20.05
C GLY A 483 -8.60 5.85 -20.16
N SER A 484 -8.30 4.55 -19.96
CA SER A 484 -6.91 4.05 -19.98
C SER A 484 -6.22 4.31 -21.31
N CYS A 485 -5.07 4.97 -21.27
CA CYS A 485 -4.20 5.15 -22.43
C CYS A 485 -3.31 3.94 -22.68
N THR A 486 -3.01 3.17 -21.64
CA THR A 486 -2.06 2.05 -21.69
C THR A 486 -2.70 0.73 -22.11
N ASP A 487 -4.03 0.62 -21.99
CA ASP A 487 -4.78 -0.59 -22.34
C ASP A 487 -5.33 -0.51 -23.76
N THR A 488 -4.93 -1.45 -24.61
CA THR A 488 -5.44 -1.61 -25.98
C THR A 488 -6.84 -2.22 -26.05
N ASN A 489 -7.31 -2.86 -24.96
CA ASN A 489 -8.62 -3.46 -24.84
C ASN A 489 -9.66 -2.54 -24.21
N SER A 490 -9.30 -1.28 -23.94
CA SER A 490 -10.23 -0.27 -23.44
C SER A 490 -11.48 -0.20 -24.34
N ALA A 491 -12.66 -0.12 -23.74
CA ALA A 491 -13.93 -0.04 -24.46
C ALA A 491 -14.01 1.22 -25.35
N ARG A 492 -13.26 2.26 -25.01
CA ARG A 492 -13.18 3.49 -25.79
C ARG A 492 -12.09 3.37 -26.88
N ALA A 493 -12.49 3.38 -28.11
CA ALA A 493 -11.56 3.44 -29.24
C ALA A 493 -10.78 4.77 -29.27
N PRO A 494 -9.50 4.77 -29.68
CA PRO A 494 -8.74 6.00 -29.86
C PRO A 494 -9.37 6.90 -30.93
N ASP A 495 -9.45 8.21 -30.66
CA ASP A 495 -10.00 9.18 -31.62
C ASP A 495 -8.94 9.54 -32.66
N ARG A 496 -9.12 9.01 -33.86
CA ARG A 496 -8.21 9.27 -34.99
C ARG A 496 -8.26 10.74 -35.48
N MET A 497 -9.35 11.47 -35.21
CA MET A 497 -9.43 12.89 -35.55
C MET A 497 -8.54 13.74 -34.64
N LEU A 498 -8.27 13.25 -33.44
CA LEU A 498 -7.34 13.86 -32.49
C LEU A 498 -5.92 13.27 -32.58
N GLY A 499 -5.71 12.28 -33.45
CA GLY A 499 -4.42 11.58 -33.60
C GLY A 499 -4.07 10.67 -32.42
N GLU A 500 -5.07 10.21 -31.68
CA GLU A 500 -4.87 9.35 -30.51
C GLU A 500 -4.41 7.93 -30.86
N VAL A 501 -3.58 7.39 -30.00
CA VAL A 501 -3.15 5.98 -30.03
C VAL A 501 -3.12 5.44 -28.60
N ARG A 502 -3.72 4.26 -28.37
CA ARG A 502 -3.68 3.56 -27.08
C ARG A 502 -2.72 2.38 -27.12
N GLY A 503 -2.02 2.11 -26.03
CA GLY A 503 -1.06 1.03 -25.90
C GLY A 503 -0.04 1.30 -24.80
N SER A 504 0.79 0.32 -24.46
CA SER A 504 1.73 0.39 -23.33
C SER A 504 2.68 1.59 -23.37
N SER A 505 3.00 2.10 -24.58
CA SER A 505 3.82 3.31 -24.79
C SER A 505 3.02 4.61 -24.82
N SER A 506 1.70 4.58 -24.65
CA SER A 506 0.86 5.79 -24.69
C SER A 506 0.63 6.36 -23.29
N ARG A 507 0.54 7.70 -23.24
CA ARG A 507 0.22 8.46 -22.04
C ARG A 507 -0.78 9.57 -22.36
N CYS A 508 -1.54 9.95 -21.35
CA CYS A 508 -2.46 11.07 -21.45
C CYS A 508 -1.71 12.40 -21.45
N MET A 509 -2.02 13.24 -22.42
CA MET A 509 -1.45 14.58 -22.56
C MET A 509 -2.55 15.59 -22.92
N ALA A 510 -2.42 16.80 -22.42
CA ALA A 510 -3.31 17.87 -22.82
C ALA A 510 -3.10 18.19 -24.31
N SER A 511 -4.18 18.37 -25.05
CA SER A 511 -4.12 18.52 -26.50
C SER A 511 -5.28 19.34 -27.04
N SER A 512 -4.97 20.24 -27.94
CA SER A 512 -5.94 20.92 -28.79
C SER A 512 -5.88 20.43 -30.26
N LEU A 513 -5.15 19.35 -30.53
CA LEU A 513 -4.98 18.80 -31.87
C LEU A 513 -6.31 18.36 -32.46
N VAL A 514 -6.53 18.79 -33.71
CA VAL A 514 -7.63 18.32 -34.55
C VAL A 514 -7.09 18.18 -35.97
N ARG A 515 -7.36 17.07 -36.63
CA ARG A 515 -6.93 16.84 -38.01
C ARG A 515 -7.44 17.94 -38.93
N THR A 516 -6.57 18.45 -39.82
CA THR A 516 -6.90 19.53 -40.77
C THR A 516 -8.14 19.16 -41.59
N GLY A 517 -9.08 20.09 -41.70
CA GLY A 517 -10.36 19.88 -42.38
C GLY A 517 -11.53 19.45 -41.49
N PHE A 518 -11.25 19.20 -40.21
CA PHE A 518 -12.28 18.89 -39.21
C PHE A 518 -12.37 20.01 -38.16
N VAL A 519 -13.53 20.18 -37.58
CA VAL A 519 -13.77 21.13 -36.49
C VAL A 519 -14.02 20.33 -35.22
N ARG A 520 -13.24 20.61 -34.18
CA ARG A 520 -13.50 20.06 -32.83
C ARG A 520 -14.78 20.75 -32.32
N GLY A 521 -15.73 19.97 -31.82
CA GLY A 521 -16.88 20.54 -31.07
C GLY A 521 -16.39 21.45 -29.94
N SER A 522 -17.23 22.27 -29.33
CA SER A 522 -16.94 23.44 -28.49
C SER A 522 -15.93 23.32 -27.34
N MET A 523 -15.15 22.25 -27.23
CA MET A 523 -14.07 22.11 -26.25
C MET A 523 -12.78 22.71 -26.78
N THR A 524 -12.36 23.81 -26.20
CA THR A 524 -11.14 24.55 -26.59
C THR A 524 -9.84 23.87 -26.16
N GLN A 525 -9.85 23.10 -25.09
CA GLN A 525 -8.74 22.24 -24.66
C GLN A 525 -9.29 20.90 -24.21
N GLY A 526 -8.63 19.81 -24.57
CA GLY A 526 -8.97 18.47 -24.17
C GLY A 526 -7.71 17.71 -23.81
N ASN A 527 -7.90 16.43 -23.58
CA ASN A 527 -6.83 15.49 -23.35
C ASN A 527 -6.92 14.39 -24.38
N GLY A 528 -5.86 13.63 -24.56
CA GLY A 528 -5.83 12.46 -25.42
C GLY A 528 -4.66 11.56 -25.12
N CYS A 529 -4.70 10.36 -25.67
CA CYS A 529 -3.68 9.33 -25.49
C CYS A 529 -2.66 9.39 -26.65
N TYR A 530 -1.39 9.65 -26.33
CA TYR A 530 -0.33 9.77 -27.34
C TYR A 530 0.87 8.92 -26.97
N GLN A 531 1.50 8.31 -28.00
CA GLN A 531 2.71 7.53 -27.80
C GLN A 531 3.87 8.42 -27.35
N HIS A 532 4.70 7.90 -26.45
CA HIS A 532 5.92 8.56 -26.01
C HIS A 532 7.09 7.58 -25.97
N ARG A 533 8.28 8.12 -25.98
CA ARG A 533 9.53 7.41 -25.71
C ARG A 533 10.58 8.35 -25.14
N CYS A 534 11.48 7.76 -24.36
CA CYS A 534 12.61 8.47 -23.78
C CYS A 534 13.89 8.08 -24.52
N VAL A 535 14.49 8.99 -25.23
CA VAL A 535 15.67 8.75 -26.06
C VAL A 535 16.70 9.84 -25.82
N ASN A 536 17.94 9.48 -25.54
CA ASN A 536 19.06 10.42 -25.39
C ASN A 536 18.76 11.61 -24.47
N ASN A 537 18.21 11.35 -23.28
CA ASN A 537 17.79 12.38 -22.32
C ASN A 537 16.72 13.35 -22.86
N SER A 538 15.96 12.95 -23.86
CA SER A 538 14.84 13.72 -24.39
C SER A 538 13.56 12.91 -24.34
N LEU A 539 12.44 13.58 -24.08
CA LEU A 539 11.11 13.04 -24.27
C LEU A 539 10.68 13.27 -25.71
N GLU A 540 10.29 12.22 -26.39
CA GLU A 540 9.67 12.30 -27.72
C GLU A 540 8.24 11.82 -27.67
N VAL A 541 7.38 12.47 -28.43
CA VAL A 541 5.96 12.13 -28.58
C VAL A 541 5.60 11.93 -30.04
N ALA A 542 4.61 11.07 -30.32
CA ALA A 542 4.20 10.78 -31.69
C ALA A 542 2.71 11.03 -31.92
N VAL A 543 2.40 11.59 -33.10
CA VAL A 543 1.05 11.72 -33.67
C VAL A 543 1.11 11.21 -35.10
N ASP A 544 0.23 10.29 -35.48
CA ASP A 544 0.24 9.66 -36.83
C ASP A 544 1.61 9.08 -37.24
N GLY A 545 2.36 8.52 -36.26
CA GLY A 545 3.69 7.95 -36.51
C GLY A 545 4.83 9.00 -36.69
N ILE A 546 4.53 10.28 -36.63
CA ILE A 546 5.53 11.35 -36.68
C ILE A 546 6.01 11.66 -35.28
N TRP A 547 7.29 11.39 -34.99
CA TRP A 547 7.93 11.65 -33.71
C TRP A 547 8.47 13.09 -33.65
N LYS A 548 8.25 13.74 -32.52
CA LYS A 548 8.82 15.08 -32.22
C LYS A 548 9.38 15.11 -30.80
N VAL A 549 10.49 15.83 -30.65
CA VAL A 549 11.12 16.09 -29.37
C VAL A 549 10.31 17.11 -28.58
N CYS A 550 10.00 16.81 -27.34
CA CYS A 550 9.38 17.74 -26.40
C CYS A 550 10.41 18.72 -25.82
N PRO A 551 10.00 19.97 -25.50
CA PRO A 551 10.82 20.81 -24.64
C PRO A 551 11.13 20.13 -23.30
N GLU A 552 12.33 20.32 -22.75
CA GLU A 552 12.76 19.69 -21.50
C GLU A 552 11.83 20.02 -20.32
N ALA A 553 11.42 21.28 -20.22
CA ALA A 553 10.48 21.75 -19.19
C ALA A 553 9.00 21.45 -19.51
N GLY A 554 8.73 20.70 -20.59
CA GLY A 554 7.38 20.55 -21.14
C GLY A 554 7.00 21.73 -22.02
N GLY A 555 5.83 21.62 -22.69
CA GLY A 555 5.29 22.70 -23.51
C GLY A 555 4.69 22.24 -24.83
N PRO A 556 4.23 23.21 -25.65
CA PRO A 556 3.48 22.93 -26.88
C PRO A 556 4.35 22.37 -28.01
N VAL A 557 3.81 21.37 -28.72
CA VAL A 557 4.38 20.82 -29.94
C VAL A 557 3.28 20.69 -31.00
N GLN A 558 3.55 21.19 -32.23
CA GLN A 558 2.61 21.11 -33.35
C GLN A 558 2.95 19.95 -34.28
N PHE A 559 1.95 19.39 -34.95
CA PHE A 559 2.12 18.27 -35.87
C PHE A 559 1.58 18.57 -37.25
N PRO A 560 2.26 18.13 -38.33
CA PRO A 560 1.76 18.25 -39.70
C PRO A 560 0.42 17.54 -39.86
N GLY A 561 -0.51 18.17 -40.59
CA GLY A 561 -1.85 17.60 -40.81
C GLY A 561 -2.84 17.79 -39.66
N PHE A 562 -2.44 18.52 -38.61
CA PHE A 562 -3.29 18.86 -37.46
C PHE A 562 -3.26 20.38 -37.23
N ASN A 563 -4.40 20.90 -36.83
CA ASN A 563 -4.55 22.23 -36.23
C ASN A 563 -4.43 22.08 -34.71
N GLY A 564 -3.94 23.12 -34.01
CA GLY A 564 -3.72 23.10 -32.59
C GLY A 564 -2.36 22.52 -32.19
N GLU A 565 -2.23 22.12 -30.93
CA GLU A 565 -0.96 21.68 -30.34
C GLU A 565 -1.16 20.60 -29.29
N LEU A 566 -0.14 19.77 -29.10
CA LEU A 566 0.01 18.83 -28.03
C LEU A 566 0.89 19.47 -26.95
N ILE A 567 0.47 19.44 -25.70
CA ILE A 567 1.24 19.93 -24.58
C ILE A 567 2.03 18.77 -23.97
N CYS A 568 3.32 18.75 -24.26
CA CYS A 568 4.23 17.79 -23.64
C CYS A 568 4.32 18.02 -22.11
N PRO A 569 4.34 16.97 -21.30
CA PRO A 569 4.81 17.09 -19.92
C PRO A 569 6.32 17.37 -19.88
N ALA A 570 6.82 17.79 -18.71
CA ALA A 570 8.26 17.91 -18.53
C ALA A 570 8.93 16.52 -18.65
N TYR A 571 10.18 16.50 -19.14
CA TYR A 571 10.96 15.26 -19.29
C TYR A 571 10.93 14.38 -18.04
N GLN A 572 11.07 15.01 -16.87
CA GLN A 572 11.14 14.33 -15.59
C GLN A 572 9.83 13.61 -15.18
N GLU A 573 8.69 14.01 -15.72
CA GLU A 573 7.40 13.41 -15.41
C GLU A 573 7.22 12.02 -16.04
N LEU A 574 7.84 11.76 -17.19
CA LEU A 574 7.68 10.49 -17.90
C LEU A 574 9.00 9.70 -18.09
N CYS A 575 10.14 10.39 -18.09
CA CYS A 575 11.41 9.79 -18.49
C CYS A 575 12.40 9.60 -17.33
N SER A 576 12.18 10.21 -16.18
CA SER A 576 13.08 10.00 -15.04
C SER A 576 12.75 8.69 -14.32
N THR A 577 13.31 7.60 -14.80
CA THR A 577 13.34 6.31 -14.05
C THR A 577 14.50 6.25 -13.04
N GLY A 578 15.28 7.31 -12.91
CA GLY A 578 16.45 7.40 -12.03
C GLY A 578 16.58 8.78 -11.40
N SER A 579 17.06 8.79 -10.19
CA SER A 579 17.33 9.97 -9.36
C SER A 579 17.97 11.12 -10.14
N VAL A 580 17.43 12.33 -9.97
CA VAL A 580 18.09 13.58 -10.37
C VAL A 580 19.42 13.63 -9.63
N SER A 581 20.54 13.63 -10.34
CA SER A 581 21.84 13.85 -9.74
C SER A 581 21.99 15.34 -9.38
N VAL A 582 21.75 15.66 -8.12
CA VAL A 582 22.09 16.96 -7.55
C VAL A 582 23.60 16.94 -7.23
N PRO A 583 24.38 18.00 -7.50
CA PRO A 583 25.79 18.05 -7.13
C PRO A 583 25.97 17.77 -5.64
N GLY A 584 26.74 16.72 -5.30
CA GLY A 584 26.91 16.23 -3.93
C GLY A 584 26.10 14.99 -3.57
N GLN A 585 25.28 14.47 -4.49
CA GLN A 585 24.53 13.23 -4.26
C GLN A 585 25.34 11.98 -4.57
N CYS A 586 25.07 10.94 -3.79
CA CYS A 586 25.68 9.62 -3.99
C CYS A 586 25.14 8.92 -5.25
N PRO A 587 25.94 8.05 -5.88
CA PRO A 587 25.53 7.24 -7.01
C PRO A 587 24.23 6.51 -6.74
N SER A 588 23.23 6.67 -7.61
CA SER A 588 21.91 6.04 -7.54
C SER A 588 21.23 6.19 -6.16
N SER A 589 21.48 7.30 -5.43
CA SER A 589 21.04 7.48 -4.03
C SER A 589 21.36 6.27 -3.16
N CYS A 590 22.53 5.65 -3.37
CA CYS A 590 22.98 4.42 -2.72
C CYS A 590 22.00 3.23 -2.91
N ASN A 591 21.18 3.26 -3.95
CA ASN A 591 20.04 2.34 -4.18
C ASN A 591 19.19 2.12 -2.93
N PHE A 592 19.13 3.13 -2.05
CA PHE A 592 18.45 3.10 -0.74
C PHE A 592 18.94 1.97 0.19
N ASN A 593 20.11 1.42 -0.07
CA ASN A 593 20.75 0.36 0.69
C ASN A 593 22.00 0.86 1.43
N GLY A 594 22.08 2.18 1.66
CA GLY A 594 23.19 2.82 2.36
C GLY A 594 22.91 4.30 2.59
N ASP A 595 23.69 4.89 3.50
CA ASP A 595 23.68 6.31 3.77
C ASP A 595 24.59 7.06 2.78
N CYS A 596 24.10 8.19 2.29
CA CYS A 596 24.91 9.08 1.46
C CYS A 596 25.67 10.05 2.36
N ILE A 597 26.97 9.89 2.48
CA ILE A 597 27.85 10.76 3.27
C ILE A 597 28.92 11.32 2.34
N ASP A 598 28.99 12.63 2.21
CA ASP A 598 29.97 13.35 1.37
C ASP A 598 30.06 12.83 -0.08
N GLY A 599 28.92 12.47 -0.67
CA GLY A 599 28.85 11.97 -2.05
C GLY A 599 29.32 10.52 -2.22
N ARG A 600 29.51 9.79 -1.13
CA ARG A 600 29.88 8.37 -1.11
C ARG A 600 28.80 7.56 -0.38
N CYS A 601 28.51 6.39 -0.95
CA CYS A 601 27.56 5.48 -0.32
C CYS A 601 28.24 4.64 0.77
N HIS A 602 27.72 4.74 1.97
CA HIS A 602 28.02 3.86 3.10
C HIS A 602 26.94 2.80 3.18
N CYS A 603 27.18 1.66 2.57
CA CYS A 603 26.18 0.61 2.43
C CYS A 603 25.75 0.03 3.78
N PHE A 604 24.46 -0.23 3.92
CA PHE A 604 23.93 -0.98 5.05
C PHE A 604 24.46 -2.41 5.05
N ILE A 605 24.46 -3.04 6.22
CA ILE A 605 24.92 -4.43 6.36
C ILE A 605 24.11 -5.34 5.44
N GLY A 606 24.79 -6.13 4.64
CA GLY A 606 24.19 -7.00 3.62
C GLY A 606 24.27 -6.44 2.20
N PHE A 607 24.72 -5.18 2.03
CA PHE A 607 24.90 -4.57 0.72
C PHE A 607 26.34 -4.13 0.50
N HIS A 608 26.75 -4.06 -0.77
CA HIS A 608 28.06 -3.58 -1.19
C HIS A 608 28.04 -2.98 -2.60
N GLY A 609 29.17 -2.42 -3.01
CA GLY A 609 29.31 -1.71 -4.29
C GLY A 609 29.34 -0.19 -4.08
N HIS A 610 29.77 0.54 -5.10
CA HIS A 610 29.90 2.01 -5.02
C HIS A 610 28.57 2.74 -4.83
N ASP A 611 27.48 2.06 -5.17
CA ASP A 611 26.09 2.54 -5.12
C ASP A 611 25.19 1.64 -4.26
N CYS A 612 25.76 0.71 -3.50
CA CYS A 612 25.05 -0.27 -2.66
C CYS A 612 23.99 -1.11 -3.42
N SER A 613 24.17 -1.30 -4.72
CA SER A 613 23.22 -2.08 -5.55
C SER A 613 23.37 -3.59 -5.39
N LYS A 614 24.51 -4.06 -4.89
CA LYS A 614 24.85 -5.48 -4.79
C LYS A 614 24.56 -5.99 -3.38
N ARG A 615 23.98 -7.19 -3.29
CA ARG A 615 23.78 -7.91 -2.03
C ARG A 615 24.86 -8.96 -1.82
N PHE A 616 25.25 -9.16 -0.56
CA PHE A 616 26.00 -10.35 -0.18
C PHE A 616 25.08 -11.57 -0.19
N CYS A 617 25.51 -12.63 -0.82
CA CYS A 617 24.81 -13.90 -0.77
C CYS A 617 25.08 -14.64 0.55
N PRO A 618 24.11 -15.46 1.05
CA PRO A 618 24.28 -16.29 2.23
C PRO A 618 25.55 -17.16 2.11
N GLY A 619 26.43 -17.13 3.12
CA GLY A 619 27.66 -17.89 3.15
C GLY A 619 28.59 -17.70 1.93
N ASN A 620 28.42 -16.62 1.16
CA ASN A 620 29.08 -16.44 -0.15
C ASN A 620 28.86 -17.65 -1.08
N CYS A 621 27.64 -18.22 -1.05
CA CYS A 621 27.24 -19.44 -1.76
C CYS A 621 28.14 -20.66 -1.45
N ASN A 622 28.80 -20.67 -0.32
CA ASN A 622 29.78 -21.69 0.13
C ASN A 622 30.84 -22.05 -0.91
N GLY A 623 31.11 -21.15 -1.86
CA GLY A 623 32.01 -21.41 -2.99
C GLY A 623 31.47 -22.47 -3.98
N GLN A 624 30.21 -22.85 -3.88
CA GLN A 624 29.54 -23.88 -4.70
C GLN A 624 28.41 -23.27 -5.54
N GLY A 625 28.49 -21.96 -5.81
CA GLY A 625 27.52 -21.26 -6.62
C GLY A 625 27.93 -19.82 -6.91
N LYS A 626 27.20 -19.19 -7.82
CA LYS A 626 27.38 -17.79 -8.21
C LYS A 626 26.41 -16.91 -7.43
N CYS A 627 26.94 -15.91 -6.75
CA CYS A 627 26.14 -14.87 -6.13
C CYS A 627 25.56 -13.93 -7.19
N LEU A 628 24.24 -13.88 -7.29
CA LEU A 628 23.53 -12.94 -8.16
C LEU A 628 23.40 -11.58 -7.48
N SER A 629 23.19 -10.51 -8.26
CA SER A 629 23.08 -9.14 -7.76
C SER A 629 21.92 -8.93 -6.77
N ASN A 630 20.90 -9.77 -6.80
CA ASN A 630 19.77 -9.79 -5.88
C ASN A 630 20.04 -10.52 -4.56
N GLY A 631 21.25 -11.02 -4.32
CA GLY A 631 21.62 -11.75 -3.11
C GLY A 631 21.18 -13.20 -3.06
N ILE A 632 20.79 -13.78 -4.20
CA ILE A 632 20.41 -15.19 -4.32
C ILE A 632 21.60 -15.97 -4.88
N CYS A 633 21.87 -17.12 -4.26
CA CYS A 633 22.86 -18.04 -4.78
C CYS A 633 22.30 -18.87 -5.93
N GLN A 634 22.95 -18.81 -7.08
CA GLN A 634 22.74 -19.75 -8.17
C GLN A 634 23.74 -20.90 -7.99
N CYS A 635 23.28 -21.99 -7.41
CA CYS A 635 24.12 -23.13 -7.09
C CYS A 635 24.64 -23.84 -8.35
N GLU A 636 25.88 -24.36 -8.28
CA GLU A 636 26.44 -25.23 -9.31
C GLU A 636 25.76 -26.60 -9.28
N ASN A 637 25.91 -27.35 -10.37
CA ASN A 637 25.31 -28.68 -10.50
C ASN A 637 25.77 -29.60 -9.36
N GLY A 638 24.80 -30.18 -8.66
CA GLY A 638 25.05 -31.06 -7.53
C GLY A 638 24.93 -30.37 -6.16
N TYR A 639 24.67 -29.08 -6.13
CA TYR A 639 24.44 -28.33 -4.89
C TYR A 639 23.07 -27.67 -4.88
N THR A 640 22.47 -27.59 -3.68
CA THR A 640 21.16 -26.98 -3.42
C THR A 640 21.16 -26.24 -2.10
N GLY A 641 20.09 -25.55 -1.80
CA GLY A 641 19.95 -24.71 -0.61
C GLY A 641 20.12 -23.22 -0.92
N ILE A 642 19.72 -22.38 0.01
CA ILE A 642 19.78 -20.91 -0.15
C ILE A 642 21.21 -20.38 -0.25
N ASP A 643 22.17 -21.14 0.23
CA ASP A 643 23.59 -20.84 0.31
C ASP A 643 24.45 -21.90 -0.41
N CYS A 644 23.85 -22.80 -1.17
CA CYS A 644 24.50 -23.93 -1.86
C CYS A 644 25.28 -24.86 -0.93
N SER A 645 24.92 -24.96 0.35
CA SER A 645 25.60 -25.83 1.32
C SER A 645 25.20 -27.31 1.22
N THR A 646 24.07 -27.60 0.60
CA THR A 646 23.52 -28.96 0.52
C THR A 646 23.96 -29.63 -0.78
N GLY A 647 24.89 -30.58 -0.72
CA GLY A 647 25.28 -31.41 -1.85
C GLY A 647 24.25 -32.52 -2.11
N ASN A 648 23.85 -32.71 -3.37
CA ASN A 648 23.07 -33.87 -3.78
C ASN A 648 23.96 -35.12 -3.77
N VAL A 649 23.79 -35.99 -2.81
CA VAL A 649 24.40 -37.32 -2.83
C VAL A 649 23.71 -38.13 -3.90
N ILE A 650 24.34 -38.26 -5.06
CA ILE A 650 23.91 -39.23 -6.09
C ILE A 650 24.24 -40.61 -5.53
N PHE A 651 23.25 -41.31 -5.03
CA PHE A 651 23.40 -42.75 -4.80
C PHE A 651 23.55 -43.41 -6.18
N LEU A 652 24.79 -43.73 -6.58
CA LEU A 652 25.06 -44.68 -7.62
C LEU A 652 24.61 -46.04 -7.08
N GLY A 653 23.38 -46.47 -7.40
CA GLY A 653 22.95 -47.82 -7.18
C GLY A 653 23.84 -48.74 -7.99
N GLU A 654 24.57 -49.63 -7.33
CA GLU A 654 25.24 -50.74 -7.96
C GLU A 654 24.16 -51.66 -8.57
N ALA A 655 24.39 -52.01 -9.83
CA ALA A 655 23.61 -52.97 -10.59
C ALA A 655 23.87 -54.42 -10.17
#